data_8a2b79a2652b2890d0fe316998029e72
#
_entry.id   8a2b79a2652b2890d0fe316998029e72
#
_cell.length_a   1.000
_cell.length_b   1.000
_cell.length_c   1.000
_cell.angle_alpha   90.00
_cell.angle_beta   90.00
_cell.angle_gamma   90.00
#
_symmetry.space_group_name_H-M   'P 1'
#
loop_
_entity.id
_entity.type
_entity.pdbx_description
1 polymer ?
#
loop_
_entity_poly.entity_id
_entity_poly.type
_entity_poly.pdbx_seq_one_letter_code
_entity_poly.pdbx_strand_id
1 'polypeptide(L)'
;MISQHLMNIQSAVTDEIIRQQYEVYPRNSWYKHLPNWQESFCHESGWYDIDLSDADQDGEVMRLYLQRVLLLACESHSNQSSVAAELALEALQYWYRINPQNWNWWWNQIGKQRLLGPIALLLSSKLTPTLKAKLSTDFPTSATMTGANKADLAHAMAFGALLSCDETRFKAAMKGICDTICVTEDEGIQTDYSYQQHGPQLQNGGYGESFYNVALPWCYATHNTPFAFPNHLQWILSEYFLLGSVWMTRSGQWDYNVCGRAIAKPALEKPYSCQTLSAQARMLKTVFPKDACLFDRYITHLNGDSYPFVGYKHFWRSDYAVAVSDRYSVTVKANSSRTKPIESGNQENLLGYWLGFGSMNIGVSGLEYHDIFPMWNWCRVPGVTNPQIAMPAHEWGKIEQCTYWTGGVSNSRWGIFTFELDAQQTQALKSWFFFDNIVVALGVGICSTHSQPVVTTINQCHYESRLWRDGIAESGELNAHAQHWLHHGNVGYVLHNASADLKCETRSSSWQLINQHLSDHRLDAEVFELTIDHGINPSDASYQYTLLPGASVEKTRQYTDEPKARVVLNSKHVQAVMLDKQIGCVFYQATTLNLESGLSIQVDQPCVIACESEAHGYNLSVATPGRGTTVNIVIVEQGRTYQTQMCTHSDAARLGESVHCHITKSVRSRM
;
A
#
# COMPACT_ATOMS: atom_id res chain seq x y z
N MET A 1 13.19 -14.44 41.46
CA MET A 1 11.96 -13.77 40.95
C MET A 1 12.12 -13.25 39.51
N ILE A 2 13.22 -13.52 38.89
CA ILE A 2 13.52 -13.03 37.50
C ILE A 2 12.51 -13.51 36.50
N SER A 3 11.80 -14.52 36.78
CA SER A 3 11.30 -15.18 35.61
C SER A 3 9.80 -15.23 35.46
N GLN A 4 9.05 -14.77 36.46
CA GLN A 4 7.59 -14.85 36.29
C GLN A 4 7.07 -13.95 35.16
N HIS A 5 7.60 -12.73 35.04
CA HIS A 5 7.24 -11.83 33.94
C HIS A 5 7.71 -12.39 32.58
N LEU A 6 8.95 -12.88 32.48
CA LEU A 6 9.45 -13.49 31.24
C LEU A 6 8.67 -14.76 30.88
N MET A 7 8.31 -15.58 31.86
CA MET A 7 7.45 -16.77 31.61
C MET A 7 6.06 -16.38 31.12
N ASN A 8 5.45 -15.36 31.71
CA ASN A 8 4.13 -14.87 31.25
C ASN A 8 4.22 -14.29 29.84
N ILE A 9 5.27 -13.54 29.53
CA ILE A 9 5.51 -13.01 28.17
C ILE A 9 5.75 -14.17 27.22
N GLN A 10 6.56 -15.16 27.58
CA GLN A 10 6.78 -16.35 26.75
C GLN A 10 5.48 -17.08 26.45
N SER A 11 4.61 -17.28 27.43
CA SER A 11 3.28 -17.88 27.22
C SER A 11 2.45 -17.06 26.25
N ALA A 12 2.31 -15.74 26.47
CA ALA A 12 1.54 -14.86 25.60
C ALA A 12 2.06 -14.85 24.14
N VAL A 13 3.38 -14.83 23.96
CA VAL A 13 4.01 -14.90 22.63
C VAL A 13 3.77 -16.27 21.99
N THR A 14 3.87 -17.36 22.74
CA THR A 14 3.63 -18.72 22.27
C THR A 14 2.17 -18.90 21.79
N ASP A 15 1.21 -18.44 22.59
CA ASP A 15 -0.21 -18.50 22.25
C ASP A 15 -0.50 -17.71 20.96
N GLU A 16 0.10 -16.52 20.81
CA GLU A 16 -0.04 -15.70 19.62
C GLU A 16 0.60 -16.32 18.38
N ILE A 17 1.79 -16.94 18.50
CA ILE A 17 2.44 -17.69 17.42
C ILE A 17 1.52 -18.79 16.91
N ILE A 18 0.96 -19.60 17.83
CA ILE A 18 0.07 -20.71 17.46
C ILE A 18 -1.17 -20.19 16.75
N ARG A 19 -1.78 -19.13 17.30
CA ARG A 19 -2.97 -18.52 16.70
C ARG A 19 -2.67 -18.03 15.28
N GLN A 20 -1.60 -17.28 15.08
CA GLN A 20 -1.19 -16.76 13.76
C GLN A 20 -0.90 -17.91 12.78
N GLN A 21 -0.15 -18.92 13.23
CA GLN A 21 0.18 -20.06 12.34
C GLN A 21 -1.07 -20.82 11.91
N TYR A 22 -2.03 -21.06 12.80
CA TYR A 22 -3.25 -21.76 12.45
C TYR A 22 -4.27 -20.92 11.69
N GLU A 23 -4.20 -19.60 11.77
CA GLU A 23 -4.97 -18.71 10.90
C GLU A 23 -4.45 -18.72 9.45
N VAL A 24 -3.13 -18.69 9.25
CA VAL A 24 -2.49 -18.72 7.92
C VAL A 24 -2.45 -20.13 7.34
N TYR A 25 -2.11 -21.11 8.17
CA TYR A 25 -2.02 -22.52 7.82
C TYR A 25 -3.00 -23.34 8.65
N PRO A 26 -4.29 -23.38 8.28
CA PRO A 26 -5.30 -24.11 9.03
C PRO A 26 -4.89 -25.58 9.23
N ARG A 27 -5.00 -26.08 10.46
CA ARG A 27 -4.56 -27.44 10.81
C ARG A 27 -5.07 -28.50 9.83
N ASN A 28 -6.33 -28.37 9.39
CA ASN A 28 -6.95 -29.30 8.45
C ASN A 28 -6.27 -29.33 7.05
N SER A 29 -5.57 -28.26 6.68
CA SER A 29 -4.91 -28.18 5.37
C SER A 29 -3.61 -28.97 5.31
N TRP A 30 -2.85 -29.02 6.41
CA TRP A 30 -1.51 -29.60 6.43
C TRP A 30 -1.39 -30.88 7.29
N TYR A 31 -2.19 -31.02 8.36
CA TYR A 31 -2.06 -32.14 9.30
C TYR A 31 -2.20 -33.52 8.64
N LYS A 32 -2.99 -33.61 7.58
CA LYS A 32 -3.12 -34.84 6.76
C LYS A 32 -1.79 -35.27 6.12
N HIS A 33 -0.82 -34.38 6.00
CA HIS A 33 0.51 -34.64 5.45
C HIS A 33 1.52 -35.10 6.50
N LEU A 34 1.18 -35.05 7.80
CA LEU A 34 2.09 -35.45 8.88
C LEU A 34 2.61 -36.89 8.73
N PRO A 35 1.78 -37.92 8.38
CA PRO A 35 2.30 -39.27 8.15
C PRO A 35 3.35 -39.29 7.02
N ASN A 36 3.06 -38.65 5.89
CA ASN A 36 3.98 -38.58 4.76
C ASN A 36 5.27 -37.83 5.13
N TRP A 37 5.18 -36.74 5.92
CA TRP A 37 6.36 -36.01 6.40
C TRP A 37 7.23 -36.89 7.31
N GLN A 38 6.61 -37.72 8.13
CA GLN A 38 7.32 -38.68 8.99
C GLN A 38 7.99 -39.77 8.17
N GLU A 39 7.27 -40.40 7.21
CA GLU A 39 7.79 -41.49 6.36
C GLU A 39 8.90 -40.98 5.39
N SER A 40 8.78 -39.76 4.90
CA SER A 40 9.72 -39.18 3.94
C SER A 40 10.94 -38.52 4.57
N PHE A 41 10.98 -38.35 5.90
CA PHE A 41 12.11 -37.77 6.59
C PHE A 41 13.21 -38.79 6.81
N CYS A 42 14.40 -38.51 6.32
CA CYS A 42 15.59 -39.30 6.59
C CYS A 42 16.55 -38.48 7.47
N HIS A 43 17.03 -39.10 8.53
CA HIS A 43 17.94 -38.47 9.47
C HIS A 43 19.24 -37.96 8.79
N GLU A 44 19.66 -38.57 7.72
CA GLU A 44 20.88 -38.23 6.99
C GLU A 44 20.67 -37.21 5.87
N SER A 45 19.51 -37.18 5.21
CA SER A 45 19.23 -36.38 4.02
C SER A 45 18.08 -35.35 4.19
N GLY A 46 17.39 -35.35 5.32
CA GLY A 46 16.20 -34.51 5.52
C GLY A 46 14.97 -35.02 4.77
N TRP A 47 14.07 -34.14 4.42
CA TRP A 47 12.92 -34.46 3.57
C TRP A 47 13.32 -34.55 2.11
N TYR A 48 12.91 -35.59 1.41
CA TYR A 48 13.27 -35.81 0.00
C TYR A 48 12.73 -34.72 -0.96
N ASP A 49 11.68 -34.01 -0.56
CA ASP A 49 11.01 -32.98 -1.35
C ASP A 49 11.52 -31.55 -1.05
N ILE A 50 12.52 -31.40 -0.14
CA ILE A 50 13.13 -30.12 0.19
C ILE A 50 14.64 -30.32 0.29
N ASP A 51 15.35 -29.93 -0.76
CA ASP A 51 16.81 -30.00 -0.81
C ASP A 51 17.46 -28.74 -0.29
N LEU A 52 18.03 -28.80 0.91
CA LEU A 52 18.74 -27.67 1.53
C LEU A 52 20.08 -27.35 0.85
N SER A 53 20.57 -28.15 -0.11
CA SER A 53 21.76 -27.82 -0.88
C SER A 53 21.53 -26.65 -1.86
N ASP A 54 20.26 -26.39 -2.23
CA ASP A 54 19.87 -25.28 -3.10
C ASP A 54 19.72 -23.94 -2.32
N ALA A 55 19.87 -23.97 -1.00
CA ALA A 55 19.64 -22.81 -0.14
C ALA A 55 20.55 -21.60 -0.46
N ASP A 56 21.70 -21.81 -1.05
CA ASP A 56 22.64 -20.74 -1.44
C ASP A 56 22.08 -19.90 -2.59
N GLN A 57 21.29 -20.49 -3.50
CA GLN A 57 20.64 -19.83 -4.63
C GLN A 57 19.19 -19.43 -4.32
N ASP A 58 18.47 -20.24 -3.58
CA ASP A 58 17.05 -20.02 -3.23
C ASP A 58 16.79 -20.04 -1.72
N GLY A 59 16.57 -18.88 -1.15
CA GLY A 59 16.20 -18.72 0.25
C GLY A 59 14.83 -19.29 0.62
N GLU A 60 13.93 -19.47 -0.34
CA GLU A 60 12.60 -20.07 -0.14
C GLU A 60 12.70 -21.52 0.32
N VAL A 61 13.72 -22.24 -0.10
CA VAL A 61 14.00 -23.61 0.39
C VAL A 61 14.20 -23.60 1.92
N MET A 62 14.93 -22.61 2.43
CA MET A 62 15.12 -22.41 3.88
C MET A 62 13.79 -22.13 4.58
N ARG A 63 12.95 -21.27 3.99
CA ARG A 63 11.64 -20.92 4.51
C ARG A 63 10.73 -22.15 4.56
N LEU A 64 10.60 -22.88 3.46
CA LEU A 64 9.74 -24.06 3.38
C LEU A 64 10.14 -25.13 4.41
N TYR A 65 11.44 -25.38 4.56
CA TYR A 65 11.94 -26.32 5.54
C TYR A 65 11.57 -25.91 6.97
N LEU A 66 11.93 -24.71 7.38
CA LEU A 66 11.66 -24.20 8.72
C LEU A 66 10.16 -23.97 8.99
N GLN A 67 9.37 -23.63 7.98
CA GLN A 67 7.91 -23.51 8.11
C GLN A 67 7.28 -24.88 8.45
N ARG A 68 7.76 -25.97 7.84
CA ARG A 68 7.32 -27.32 8.17
C ARG A 68 7.69 -27.67 9.62
N VAL A 69 8.91 -27.35 10.05
CA VAL A 69 9.34 -27.54 11.45
C VAL A 69 8.49 -26.71 12.41
N LEU A 70 8.12 -25.48 12.05
CA LEU A 70 7.27 -24.61 12.87
C LEU A 70 5.86 -25.19 13.04
N LEU A 71 5.25 -25.71 11.98
CA LEU A 71 3.94 -26.37 12.06
C LEU A 71 3.97 -27.63 12.96
N LEU A 72 5.04 -28.42 12.87
CA LEU A 72 5.26 -29.56 13.76
C LEU A 72 5.45 -29.12 15.23
N ALA A 73 6.16 -28.01 15.45
CA ALA A 73 6.32 -27.44 16.78
C ALA A 73 5.00 -26.93 17.37
N CYS A 74 4.14 -26.28 16.55
CA CYS A 74 2.79 -25.89 16.94
C CYS A 74 1.94 -27.10 17.36
N GLU A 75 1.95 -28.16 16.55
CA GLU A 75 1.20 -29.41 16.83
C GLU A 75 1.72 -30.09 18.12
N SER A 76 3.04 -30.13 18.28
CA SER A 76 3.67 -30.64 19.49
C SER A 76 3.28 -29.88 20.76
N HIS A 77 3.14 -28.55 20.65
CA HIS A 77 2.78 -27.70 21.79
C HIS A 77 1.28 -27.75 22.08
N SER A 78 0.42 -27.55 21.06
CA SER A 78 -1.04 -27.42 21.22
C SER A 78 -1.72 -28.74 21.52
N ASN A 79 -1.29 -29.83 20.88
CA ASN A 79 -1.94 -31.13 20.95
C ASN A 79 -1.09 -32.19 21.66
N GLN A 80 0.01 -31.80 22.26
CA GLN A 80 0.95 -32.67 23.00
C GLN A 80 1.40 -33.90 22.17
N SER A 81 1.50 -33.71 20.83
CA SER A 81 1.91 -34.80 19.93
C SER A 81 3.40 -35.14 20.11
N SER A 82 3.70 -36.35 20.59
CA SER A 82 5.08 -36.83 20.69
C SER A 82 5.69 -37.05 19.30
N VAL A 83 4.93 -37.54 18.35
CA VAL A 83 5.36 -37.79 16.97
C VAL A 83 5.79 -36.47 16.30
N ALA A 84 4.97 -35.43 16.41
CA ALA A 84 5.32 -34.13 15.86
C ALA A 84 6.55 -33.51 16.58
N ALA A 85 6.68 -33.73 17.89
CA ALA A 85 7.82 -33.26 18.66
C ALA A 85 9.13 -33.93 18.22
N GLU A 86 9.14 -35.26 18.12
CA GLU A 86 10.31 -36.03 17.71
C GLU A 86 10.75 -35.64 16.30
N LEU A 87 9.83 -35.60 15.35
CA LEU A 87 10.12 -35.21 13.97
C LEU A 87 10.65 -33.76 13.89
N ALA A 88 10.05 -32.81 14.62
CA ALA A 88 10.52 -31.43 14.66
C ALA A 88 11.95 -31.33 15.22
N LEU A 89 12.27 -32.09 16.26
CA LEU A 89 13.60 -32.10 16.87
C LEU A 89 14.65 -32.73 15.93
N GLU A 90 14.34 -33.84 15.27
CA GLU A 90 15.20 -34.48 14.28
C GLU A 90 15.45 -33.56 13.08
N ALA A 91 14.40 -32.94 12.57
CA ALA A 91 14.52 -31.96 11.48
C ALA A 91 15.38 -30.73 11.88
N LEU A 92 15.23 -30.27 13.12
CA LEU A 92 16.06 -29.17 13.63
C LEU A 92 17.54 -29.60 13.83
N GLN A 93 17.79 -30.85 14.22
CA GLN A 93 19.16 -31.42 14.27
C GLN A 93 19.77 -31.48 12.86
N TYR A 94 19.01 -31.94 11.87
CA TYR A 94 19.44 -31.97 10.48
C TYR A 94 19.77 -30.54 9.96
N TRP A 95 18.89 -29.57 10.21
CA TRP A 95 19.13 -28.16 9.88
C TRP A 95 20.50 -27.67 10.40
N TYR A 96 20.79 -27.91 11.66
CA TYR A 96 22.06 -27.51 12.27
C TYR A 96 23.26 -28.35 11.83
N ARG A 97 23.06 -29.51 11.25
CA ARG A 97 24.13 -30.30 10.66
C ARG A 97 24.52 -29.76 9.29
N ILE A 98 23.54 -29.44 8.46
CA ILE A 98 23.73 -28.85 7.12
C ILE A 98 24.16 -27.41 7.21
N ASN A 99 23.58 -26.63 8.15
CA ASN A 99 23.83 -25.21 8.36
C ASN A 99 23.69 -24.42 7.04
N PRO A 100 22.53 -24.46 6.39
CA PRO A 100 22.33 -23.82 5.08
C PRO A 100 22.58 -22.31 5.16
N GLN A 101 23.17 -21.75 4.13
CA GLN A 101 23.45 -20.32 3.97
C GLN A 101 22.91 -19.86 2.62
N ASN A 102 22.56 -18.59 2.51
CA ASN A 102 22.10 -17.98 1.26
C ASN A 102 23.01 -16.79 0.89
N TRP A 103 23.19 -16.52 -0.40
CA TRP A 103 23.96 -15.38 -0.86
C TRP A 103 23.34 -14.04 -0.42
N ASN A 104 22.02 -13.99 -0.27
CA ASN A 104 21.34 -12.83 0.28
C ASN A 104 21.44 -12.86 1.80
N TRP A 105 22.18 -11.92 2.35
CA TRP A 105 22.42 -11.77 3.80
C TRP A 105 21.12 -11.77 4.63
N TRP A 106 20.00 -11.29 4.06
CA TRP A 106 18.73 -11.19 4.75
C TRP A 106 18.23 -12.56 5.23
N TRP A 107 18.34 -13.60 4.39
CA TRP A 107 17.98 -14.96 4.78
C TRP A 107 18.81 -15.49 5.95
N ASN A 108 20.11 -15.16 6.00
CA ASN A 108 21.00 -15.61 7.03
C ASN A 108 20.80 -14.89 8.37
N GLN A 109 20.46 -13.59 8.34
CA GLN A 109 20.39 -12.77 9.56
C GLN A 109 18.95 -12.53 10.04
N ILE A 110 17.95 -12.52 9.16
CA ILE A 110 16.57 -12.20 9.48
C ILE A 110 15.63 -13.34 9.11
N GLY A 111 15.63 -13.79 7.86
CA GLY A 111 14.64 -14.74 7.33
C GLY A 111 14.54 -16.02 8.16
N LYS A 112 15.67 -16.71 8.39
CA LYS A 112 15.68 -17.91 9.23
C LYS A 112 15.28 -17.64 10.68
N GLN A 113 15.62 -16.47 11.23
CA GLN A 113 15.38 -16.13 12.64
C GLN A 113 13.89 -15.92 12.93
N ARG A 114 13.12 -15.43 11.96
CA ARG A 114 11.67 -15.29 12.06
C ARG A 114 10.95 -16.62 12.27
N LEU A 115 11.57 -17.73 11.86
CA LEU A 115 11.05 -19.08 12.03
C LEU A 115 11.70 -19.83 13.20
N LEU A 116 13.03 -19.71 13.34
CA LEU A 116 13.77 -20.37 14.44
C LEU A 116 13.36 -19.84 15.83
N GLY A 117 13.02 -18.54 15.93
CA GLY A 117 12.56 -17.96 17.19
C GLY A 117 11.29 -18.61 17.73
N PRO A 118 10.19 -18.63 16.96
CA PRO A 118 8.98 -19.37 17.31
C PRO A 118 9.20 -20.85 17.59
N ILE A 119 9.96 -21.54 16.73
CA ILE A 119 10.30 -22.97 16.92
C ILE A 119 10.99 -23.18 18.28
N ALA A 120 11.97 -22.33 18.60
CA ALA A 120 12.72 -22.44 19.84
C ALA A 120 11.84 -22.29 21.09
N LEU A 121 10.86 -21.37 21.09
CA LEU A 121 9.94 -21.20 22.21
C LEU A 121 8.96 -22.37 22.33
N LEU A 122 8.35 -22.80 21.23
CA LEU A 122 7.37 -23.89 21.19
C LEU A 122 7.99 -25.22 21.66
N LEU A 123 9.23 -25.49 21.32
CA LEU A 123 9.97 -26.69 21.70
C LEU A 123 10.83 -26.52 22.96
N SER A 124 10.80 -25.39 23.65
CA SER A 124 11.76 -25.01 24.72
C SER A 124 11.94 -26.08 25.80
N SER A 125 10.88 -26.75 26.21
CA SER A 125 10.91 -27.83 27.23
C SER A 125 11.42 -29.16 26.71
N LYS A 126 11.54 -29.34 25.38
CA LYS A 126 11.92 -30.59 24.69
C LYS A 126 13.31 -30.50 24.04
N LEU A 127 13.91 -29.29 23.99
CA LEU A 127 15.21 -29.08 23.39
C LEU A 127 16.31 -29.79 24.21
N THR A 128 17.20 -30.51 23.52
CA THR A 128 18.42 -31.01 24.14
C THR A 128 19.37 -29.82 24.49
N PRO A 129 20.27 -29.98 25.49
CA PRO A 129 21.23 -28.94 25.80
C PRO A 129 22.06 -28.47 24.61
N THR A 130 22.39 -29.39 23.69
CA THR A 130 23.17 -29.11 22.48
C THR A 130 22.36 -28.26 21.50
N LEU A 131 21.08 -28.57 21.22
CA LEU A 131 20.23 -27.79 20.34
C LEU A 131 19.94 -26.42 20.96
N LYS A 132 19.69 -26.37 22.27
CA LYS A 132 19.47 -25.10 22.97
C LYS A 132 20.68 -24.17 22.85
N ALA A 133 21.90 -24.71 23.00
CA ALA A 133 23.14 -23.94 22.83
C ALA A 133 23.29 -23.42 21.40
N LYS A 134 23.04 -24.25 20.37
CA LYS A 134 23.11 -23.85 18.96
C LYS A 134 22.11 -22.73 18.66
N LEU A 135 20.85 -22.88 19.05
CA LEU A 135 19.81 -21.85 18.89
C LEU A 135 20.20 -20.54 19.59
N SER A 136 20.73 -20.62 20.81
CA SER A 136 21.13 -19.42 21.57
C SER A 136 22.25 -18.64 20.91
N THR A 137 23.19 -19.32 20.22
CA THR A 137 24.28 -18.69 19.47
C THR A 137 23.84 -18.11 18.12
N ASP A 138 22.76 -18.65 17.54
CA ASP A 138 22.21 -18.18 16.25
C ASP A 138 21.50 -16.83 16.40
N PHE A 139 20.87 -16.55 17.55
CA PHE A 139 20.16 -15.30 17.76
C PHE A 139 21.11 -14.12 17.99
N PRO A 140 20.88 -12.96 17.34
CA PRO A 140 21.73 -11.79 17.47
C PRO A 140 21.73 -11.25 18.89
N THR A 141 22.85 -10.62 19.27
CA THR A 141 23.04 -9.95 20.57
C THR A 141 22.85 -8.44 20.49
N SER A 142 22.71 -7.90 19.29
CA SER A 142 22.48 -6.47 19.03
C SER A 142 21.63 -6.26 17.78
N ALA A 143 20.93 -5.12 17.71
CA ALA A 143 20.14 -4.69 16.57
C ALA A 143 20.69 -3.37 16.03
N THR A 144 21.52 -3.43 14.99
CA THR A 144 22.34 -2.31 14.51
C THR A 144 21.84 -1.66 13.22
N MET A 145 20.79 -2.21 12.59
CA MET A 145 20.21 -1.69 11.35
C MET A 145 19.19 -0.56 11.61
N THR A 146 18.47 -0.15 10.57
CA THR A 146 17.40 0.86 10.61
C THR A 146 16.04 0.26 10.25
N GLY A 147 14.97 0.97 10.53
CA GLY A 147 13.61 0.63 10.11
C GLY A 147 13.18 -0.79 10.47
N ALA A 148 12.51 -1.46 9.55
CA ALA A 148 12.00 -2.83 9.75
C ALA A 148 13.11 -3.84 10.03
N ASN A 149 14.27 -3.71 9.39
CA ASN A 149 15.38 -4.63 9.60
C ASN A 149 15.94 -4.57 11.03
N LYS A 150 15.98 -3.37 11.65
CA LYS A 150 16.34 -3.23 13.06
C LYS A 150 15.31 -3.89 13.98
N ALA A 151 14.02 -3.69 13.68
CA ALA A 151 12.94 -4.33 14.44
C ALA A 151 13.05 -5.87 14.38
N ASP A 152 13.34 -6.44 13.20
CA ASP A 152 13.53 -7.87 12.99
C ASP A 152 14.74 -8.44 13.80
N LEU A 153 15.86 -7.75 13.79
CA LEU A 153 17.02 -8.19 14.59
C LEU A 153 16.70 -8.13 16.08
N ALA A 154 16.00 -7.10 16.54
CA ALA A 154 15.57 -6.99 17.92
C ALA A 154 14.53 -8.07 18.29
N HIS A 155 13.65 -8.43 17.37
CA HIS A 155 12.71 -9.54 17.50
C HIS A 155 13.44 -10.89 17.70
N ALA A 156 14.40 -11.19 16.85
CA ALA A 156 15.23 -12.39 16.99
C ALA A 156 16.01 -12.41 18.32
N MET A 157 16.54 -11.25 18.72
CA MET A 157 17.21 -11.08 20.00
C MET A 157 16.28 -11.35 21.19
N ALA A 158 15.00 -10.95 21.10
CA ALA A 158 14.01 -11.21 22.15
C ALA A 158 13.73 -12.71 22.33
N PHE A 159 13.63 -13.48 21.23
CA PHE A 159 13.50 -14.94 21.30
C PHE A 159 14.70 -15.59 21.99
N GLY A 160 15.91 -15.16 21.61
CA GLY A 160 17.12 -15.65 22.27
C GLY A 160 17.16 -15.34 23.77
N ALA A 161 16.67 -14.17 24.14
CA ALA A 161 16.57 -13.76 25.55
C ALA A 161 15.55 -14.59 26.34
N LEU A 162 14.38 -14.85 25.76
CA LEU A 162 13.35 -15.72 26.38
C LEU A 162 13.86 -17.16 26.52
N LEU A 163 14.50 -17.70 25.49
CA LEU A 163 15.07 -19.06 25.51
C LEU A 163 16.13 -19.24 26.59
N SER A 164 16.93 -18.20 26.88
CA SER A 164 18.00 -18.23 27.90
C SER A 164 17.56 -17.65 29.25
N CYS A 165 16.31 -17.14 29.37
CA CYS A 165 15.81 -16.40 30.54
C CYS A 165 16.73 -15.20 30.92
N ASP A 166 17.25 -14.49 29.90
CA ASP A 166 18.15 -13.35 30.07
C ASP A 166 17.35 -12.04 30.03
N GLU A 167 17.02 -11.50 31.20
CA GLU A 167 16.26 -10.26 31.35
C GLU A 167 17.01 -9.04 30.78
N THR A 168 18.32 -8.98 30.87
CA THR A 168 19.13 -7.87 30.38
C THR A 168 19.06 -7.81 28.84
N ARG A 169 19.27 -8.98 28.21
CA ARG A 169 19.13 -9.11 26.75
C ARG A 169 17.72 -8.83 26.30
N PHE A 170 16.69 -9.27 27.07
CA PHE A 170 15.29 -8.98 26.76
C PHE A 170 14.98 -7.48 26.79
N LYS A 171 15.44 -6.77 27.84
CA LYS A 171 15.31 -5.30 27.93
C LYS A 171 15.97 -4.59 26.75
N ALA A 172 17.17 -5.04 26.36
CA ALA A 172 17.87 -4.48 25.21
C ALA A 172 17.13 -4.75 23.88
N ALA A 173 16.51 -5.94 23.74
CA ALA A 173 15.68 -6.27 22.57
C ALA A 173 14.43 -5.37 22.51
N MET A 174 13.69 -5.24 23.60
CA MET A 174 12.52 -4.35 23.67
C MET A 174 12.90 -2.90 23.38
N LYS A 175 14.03 -2.42 23.91
CA LYS A 175 14.56 -1.10 23.56
C LYS A 175 14.84 -0.98 22.06
N GLY A 176 15.45 -2.00 21.44
CA GLY A 176 15.72 -2.03 20.00
C GLY A 176 14.46 -1.90 19.16
N ILE A 177 13.35 -2.56 19.55
CA ILE A 177 12.04 -2.41 18.89
C ILE A 177 11.47 -1.01 19.16
N CYS A 178 11.44 -0.56 20.41
CA CYS A 178 10.95 0.77 20.77
C CYS A 178 11.65 1.90 20.00
N ASP A 179 12.96 1.79 19.79
CA ASP A 179 13.74 2.78 19.05
C ASP A 179 13.32 2.90 17.58
N THR A 180 12.59 1.92 17.01
CA THR A 180 12.05 1.98 15.64
C THR A 180 10.65 2.58 15.56
N ILE A 181 9.98 2.77 16.71
CA ILE A 181 8.64 3.33 16.79
C ILE A 181 8.75 4.84 16.99
N CYS A 182 8.99 5.56 15.91
CA CYS A 182 9.07 7.01 15.94
C CYS A 182 8.54 7.58 14.63
N VAL A 183 8.03 8.80 14.70
CA VAL A 183 7.77 9.61 13.50
C VAL A 183 9.09 10.22 13.07
N THR A 184 9.47 10.04 11.81
CA THR A 184 10.79 10.38 11.29
C THR A 184 10.70 10.99 9.88
N GLU A 185 11.78 11.63 9.43
CA GLU A 185 11.97 12.06 8.04
C GLU A 185 12.85 11.07 7.25
N ASP A 186 13.48 10.12 7.94
CA ASP A 186 14.23 9.00 7.40
C ASP A 186 13.33 7.76 7.18
N GLU A 187 13.94 6.58 7.07
CA GLU A 187 13.20 5.31 6.96
C GLU A 187 12.36 5.05 8.22
N GLY A 188 11.10 4.71 8.04
CA GLY A 188 10.13 4.47 9.12
C GLY A 188 8.80 5.19 8.91
N ILE A 189 8.07 5.40 10.01
CA ILE A 189 6.75 6.07 10.01
C ILE A 189 6.97 7.57 9.77
N GLN A 190 6.34 8.10 8.72
CA GLN A 190 6.40 9.51 8.36
C GLN A 190 5.35 10.34 9.13
N THR A 191 5.46 11.67 9.07
CA THR A 191 4.54 12.61 9.74
C THR A 191 3.09 12.51 9.25
N ASP A 192 2.85 12.00 8.05
CA ASP A 192 1.52 11.74 7.49
C ASP A 192 1.04 10.29 7.73
N TYR A 193 1.82 9.49 8.49
CA TYR A 193 1.60 8.08 8.77
C TYR A 193 1.75 7.15 7.56
N SER A 194 2.37 7.60 6.47
CA SER A 194 2.96 6.68 5.50
C SER A 194 4.23 6.03 6.09
N TYR A 195 4.65 4.90 5.52
CA TYR A 195 5.89 4.22 5.91
C TYR A 195 6.86 4.22 4.73
N GLN A 196 8.08 4.66 4.97
CA GLN A 196 9.14 4.69 3.96
C GLN A 196 10.27 3.74 4.31
N GLN A 197 10.79 3.04 3.31
CA GLN A 197 11.96 2.16 3.41
C GLN A 197 12.70 2.12 2.06
N HIS A 198 14.01 1.89 2.08
CA HIS A 198 14.94 2.01 0.96
C HIS A 198 15.01 3.45 0.41
N GLY A 199 15.10 4.39 1.34
CA GLY A 199 14.96 5.83 1.09
C GLY A 199 13.49 6.25 1.08
N PRO A 200 13.14 7.39 0.44
CA PRO A 200 11.78 7.94 0.47
C PRO A 200 10.82 7.19 -0.46
N GLN A 201 10.70 5.87 -0.31
CA GLN A 201 9.80 5.00 -1.06
C GLN A 201 8.66 4.50 -0.18
N LEU A 202 7.43 4.69 -0.63
CA LEU A 202 6.22 4.22 0.07
C LEU A 202 6.18 2.68 0.15
N GLN A 203 6.07 2.15 1.37
CA GLN A 203 6.21 0.73 1.68
C GLN A 203 5.26 0.25 2.79
N ASN A 204 4.08 0.87 2.98
CA ASN A 204 3.16 0.47 4.05
C ASN A 204 2.77 -1.02 3.98
N GLY A 205 2.45 -1.53 2.78
CA GLY A 205 2.11 -2.94 2.53
C GLY A 205 3.33 -3.84 2.27
N GLY A 206 4.53 -3.37 2.52
CA GLY A 206 5.78 -4.12 2.41
C GLY A 206 6.55 -4.09 3.74
N TYR A 207 7.59 -3.26 3.80
CA TYR A 207 8.40 -3.10 5.01
C TYR A 207 7.63 -2.52 6.20
N GLY A 208 6.65 -1.64 5.96
CA GLY A 208 5.81 -1.08 7.01
C GLY A 208 5.00 -2.15 7.72
N GLU A 209 4.45 -3.11 6.98
CA GLU A 209 3.74 -4.23 7.57
C GLU A 209 4.70 -5.21 8.26
N SER A 210 5.86 -5.50 7.66
CA SER A 210 6.90 -6.29 8.31
C SER A 210 7.30 -5.71 9.67
N PHE A 211 7.53 -4.40 9.73
CA PHE A 211 7.78 -3.65 10.96
C PHE A 211 6.63 -3.81 11.96
N TYR A 212 5.39 -3.61 11.49
CA TYR A 212 4.21 -3.61 12.36
C TYR A 212 3.91 -4.98 12.95
N ASN A 213 4.12 -6.05 12.16
CA ASN A 213 4.00 -7.44 12.59
C ASN A 213 5.07 -7.87 13.60
N VAL A 214 6.10 -7.07 13.80
CA VAL A 214 7.06 -7.22 14.90
C VAL A 214 6.69 -6.34 16.08
N ALA A 215 6.51 -5.04 15.84
CA ALA A 215 6.38 -4.06 16.93
C ALA A 215 5.09 -4.27 17.76
N LEU A 216 3.94 -4.51 17.09
CA LEU A 216 2.67 -4.64 17.78
C LEU A 216 2.52 -5.91 18.62
N PRO A 217 2.90 -7.13 18.16
CA PRO A 217 2.87 -8.31 18.99
C PRO A 217 3.73 -8.20 20.26
N TRP A 218 4.93 -7.59 20.18
CA TRP A 218 5.74 -7.36 21.38
C TRP A 218 5.13 -6.30 22.29
N CYS A 219 4.56 -5.23 21.74
CA CYS A 219 3.81 -4.26 22.52
C CYS A 219 2.64 -4.91 23.29
N TYR A 220 1.91 -5.81 22.63
CA TYR A 220 0.82 -6.58 23.22
C TYR A 220 1.33 -7.59 24.28
N ALA A 221 2.32 -8.40 23.97
CA ALA A 221 2.83 -9.43 24.86
C ALA A 221 3.48 -8.87 26.13
N THR A 222 4.05 -7.65 26.05
CA THR A 222 4.67 -6.99 27.21
C THR A 222 3.70 -6.07 27.97
N HIS A 223 2.46 -5.90 27.46
CA HIS A 223 1.46 -5.06 28.10
C HIS A 223 1.23 -5.50 29.57
N ASN A 224 1.10 -4.53 30.49
CA ASN A 224 0.98 -4.78 31.93
C ASN A 224 2.17 -5.51 32.60
N THR A 225 3.35 -5.45 31.99
CA THR A 225 4.60 -5.95 32.58
C THR A 225 5.62 -4.82 32.78
N PRO A 226 6.71 -5.04 33.51
CA PRO A 226 7.79 -4.05 33.61
C PRO A 226 8.51 -3.75 32.27
N PHE A 227 8.19 -4.48 31.20
CA PHE A 227 8.75 -4.31 29.86
C PHE A 227 7.75 -3.63 28.90
N ALA A 228 6.61 -3.15 29.42
CA ALA A 228 5.59 -2.50 28.60
C ALA A 228 6.17 -1.30 27.84
N PHE A 229 5.73 -1.14 26.60
CA PHE A 229 6.13 0.00 25.81
C PHE A 229 5.58 1.32 26.41
N PRO A 230 6.34 2.41 26.38
CA PRO A 230 5.86 3.72 26.80
C PRO A 230 4.55 4.12 26.07
N ASN A 231 3.65 4.81 26.76
CA ASN A 231 2.33 5.17 26.24
C ASN A 231 2.38 5.95 24.91
N HIS A 232 3.37 6.82 24.73
CA HIS A 232 3.53 7.58 23.48
C HIS A 232 3.88 6.68 22.29
N LEU A 233 4.60 5.56 22.48
CA LEU A 233 4.88 4.58 21.43
C LEU A 233 3.67 3.74 21.11
N GLN A 234 2.88 3.36 22.12
CA GLN A 234 1.59 2.68 21.92
C GLN A 234 0.65 3.58 21.10
N TRP A 235 0.64 4.89 21.38
CA TRP A 235 -0.14 5.87 20.62
C TRP A 235 0.33 5.95 19.16
N ILE A 236 1.65 6.03 18.89
CA ILE A 236 2.18 6.04 17.53
C ILE A 236 1.75 4.79 16.75
N LEU A 237 1.79 3.60 17.38
CA LEU A 237 1.33 2.36 16.74
C LEU A 237 -0.17 2.40 16.43
N SER A 238 -1.00 2.95 17.32
CA SER A 238 -2.42 3.15 17.09
C SER A 238 -2.69 4.10 15.92
N GLU A 239 -2.04 5.26 15.91
CA GLU A 239 -2.20 6.25 14.85
C GLU A 239 -1.69 5.74 13.49
N TYR A 240 -0.56 5.01 13.48
CA TYR A 240 -0.05 4.39 12.25
C TYR A 240 -1.05 3.40 11.65
N PHE A 241 -1.75 2.64 12.49
CA PHE A 241 -2.82 1.76 12.03
C PHE A 241 -4.02 2.56 11.50
N LEU A 242 -4.57 3.49 12.31
CA LEU A 242 -5.81 4.21 12.01
C LEU A 242 -5.65 5.28 10.93
N LEU A 243 -4.49 5.94 10.85
CA LEU A 243 -4.24 7.03 9.91
C LEU A 243 -3.35 6.65 8.73
N GLY A 244 -2.72 5.48 8.79
CA GLY A 244 -1.87 4.93 7.72
C GLY A 244 -2.49 3.69 7.10
N SER A 245 -2.29 2.54 7.75
CA SER A 245 -2.54 1.22 7.17
C SER A 245 -3.97 0.99 6.70
N VAL A 246 -4.98 1.36 7.49
CA VAL A 246 -6.39 1.13 7.11
C VAL A 246 -6.80 1.91 5.87
N TRP A 247 -6.24 3.09 5.62
CA TRP A 247 -6.53 3.89 4.41
C TRP A 247 -5.98 3.28 3.13
N MET A 248 -5.00 2.40 3.24
CA MET A 248 -4.30 1.76 2.13
C MET A 248 -4.75 0.33 1.88
N THR A 249 -5.87 -0.07 2.49
CA THR A 249 -6.45 -1.41 2.35
C THR A 249 -7.90 -1.35 1.93
N ARG A 250 -8.36 -2.34 1.15
CA ARG A 250 -9.78 -2.55 0.83
C ARG A 250 -10.13 -4.01 1.07
N SER A 251 -11.14 -4.27 1.91
CA SER A 251 -11.58 -5.63 2.25
C SER A 251 -10.43 -6.56 2.65
N GLY A 252 -9.45 -6.01 3.40
CA GLY A 252 -8.26 -6.76 3.83
C GLY A 252 -7.17 -6.95 2.78
N GLN A 253 -7.32 -6.39 1.60
CA GLN A 253 -6.29 -6.39 0.56
C GLN A 253 -5.55 -5.05 0.55
N TRP A 254 -4.23 -5.10 0.49
CA TRP A 254 -3.41 -3.90 0.31
C TRP A 254 -3.53 -3.35 -1.10
N ASP A 255 -3.53 -2.02 -1.21
CA ASP A 255 -3.28 -1.37 -2.48
C ASP A 255 -1.90 -1.79 -3.02
N TYR A 256 -1.84 -2.27 -4.26
CA TYR A 256 -0.58 -2.69 -4.87
C TYR A 256 0.46 -1.54 -4.95
N ASN A 257 0.00 -0.29 -4.97
CA ASN A 257 0.86 0.89 -5.01
C ASN A 257 1.70 1.08 -3.74
N VAL A 258 1.34 0.43 -2.63
CA VAL A 258 2.03 0.56 -1.33
C VAL A 258 2.83 -0.66 -0.94
N CYS A 259 2.91 -1.67 -1.82
CA CYS A 259 3.56 -2.95 -1.53
C CYS A 259 5.05 -3.01 -1.94
N GLY A 260 5.55 -2.00 -2.67
CA GLY A 260 6.91 -2.05 -3.22
C GLY A 260 7.13 -3.30 -4.07
N ARG A 261 8.29 -3.95 -3.94
CA ARG A 261 8.60 -5.20 -4.68
C ARG A 261 7.66 -6.36 -4.37
N ALA A 262 6.98 -6.33 -3.22
CA ALA A 262 6.06 -7.42 -2.85
C ALA A 262 4.83 -7.52 -3.77
N ILE A 263 4.61 -6.58 -4.71
CA ILE A 263 3.64 -6.74 -5.79
C ILE A 263 3.95 -7.99 -6.64
N ALA A 264 5.21 -8.36 -6.78
CA ALA A 264 5.66 -9.52 -7.54
C ALA A 264 5.58 -10.86 -6.77
N LYS A 265 4.70 -10.94 -5.77
CA LYS A 265 4.43 -12.16 -5.00
C LYS A 265 2.95 -12.48 -5.02
N PRO A 266 2.56 -13.76 -5.20
CA PRO A 266 1.17 -14.16 -5.10
C PRO A 266 0.60 -13.89 -3.70
N ALA A 267 -0.70 -13.68 -3.60
CA ALA A 267 -1.37 -13.36 -2.35
C ALA A 267 -1.19 -14.44 -1.27
N LEU A 268 -1.09 -15.70 -1.68
CA LEU A 268 -0.82 -16.82 -0.75
C LEU A 268 0.55 -16.76 -0.08
N GLU A 269 1.51 -16.06 -0.67
CA GLU A 269 2.85 -15.87 -0.10
C GLU A 269 2.96 -14.57 0.71
N LYS A 270 1.92 -13.72 0.64
CA LYS A 270 1.81 -12.53 1.46
C LYS A 270 1.05 -12.90 2.73
N PRO A 271 1.61 -12.73 3.92
CA PRO A 271 0.92 -13.03 5.18
C PRO A 271 -0.22 -12.01 5.48
N TYR A 272 -0.73 -11.33 4.50
CA TYR A 272 -1.55 -10.12 4.59
C TYR A 272 -3.00 -10.43 4.24
N SER A 273 -3.65 -11.05 5.18
CA SER A 273 -5.06 -11.39 5.07
C SER A 273 -5.92 -10.51 5.98
N CYS A 274 -7.23 -10.54 5.77
CA CYS A 274 -8.20 -10.00 6.71
C CYS A 274 -7.94 -10.45 8.14
N GLN A 275 -7.44 -11.69 8.32
CA GLN A 275 -7.10 -12.26 9.62
C GLN A 275 -5.96 -11.50 10.30
N THR A 276 -4.88 -11.16 9.58
CA THR A 276 -3.75 -10.40 10.12
C THR A 276 -4.20 -9.01 10.58
N LEU A 277 -4.91 -8.26 9.74
CA LEU A 277 -5.42 -6.93 10.08
C LEU A 277 -6.42 -6.98 11.25
N SER A 278 -7.28 -8.00 11.28
CA SER A 278 -8.20 -8.24 12.39
C SER A 278 -7.47 -8.55 13.70
N ALA A 279 -6.38 -9.34 13.63
CA ALA A 279 -5.53 -9.63 14.78
C ALA A 279 -4.83 -8.37 15.31
N GLN A 280 -4.28 -7.56 14.42
CA GLN A 280 -3.67 -6.27 14.76
C GLN A 280 -4.67 -5.35 15.46
N ALA A 281 -5.89 -5.22 14.93
CA ALA A 281 -6.95 -4.43 15.54
C ALA A 281 -7.34 -4.94 16.94
N ARG A 282 -7.41 -6.28 17.14
CA ARG A 282 -7.68 -6.89 18.48
C ARG A 282 -6.56 -6.58 19.48
N MET A 283 -5.29 -6.66 19.07
CA MET A 283 -4.14 -6.30 19.92
C MET A 283 -4.20 -4.83 20.32
N LEU A 284 -4.43 -3.94 19.34
CA LEU A 284 -4.55 -2.49 19.60
C LEU A 284 -5.70 -2.18 20.58
N LYS A 285 -6.83 -2.83 20.42
CA LYS A 285 -7.97 -2.68 21.36
C LYS A 285 -7.57 -2.98 22.80
N THR A 286 -6.67 -3.92 23.02
CA THR A 286 -6.16 -4.27 24.36
C THR A 286 -5.12 -3.27 24.85
N VAL A 287 -4.15 -2.92 23.98
CA VAL A 287 -3.03 -2.04 24.35
C VAL A 287 -3.46 -0.58 24.44
N PHE A 288 -4.38 -0.16 23.56
CA PHE A 288 -4.84 1.21 23.43
C PHE A 288 -6.38 1.29 23.43
N PRO A 289 -7.03 1.03 24.59
CA PRO A 289 -8.49 0.89 24.71
C PRO A 289 -9.27 2.18 24.43
N LYS A 290 -8.60 3.33 24.39
CA LYS A 290 -9.21 4.63 24.08
C LYS A 290 -9.95 4.61 22.72
N ASP A 291 -9.39 3.93 21.73
CA ASP A 291 -9.93 3.86 20.36
C ASP A 291 -10.59 2.49 20.07
N ALA A 292 -10.95 1.73 21.10
CA ALA A 292 -11.53 0.39 20.98
C ALA A 292 -12.73 0.33 20.02
N CYS A 293 -13.58 1.35 20.02
CA CYS A 293 -14.74 1.44 19.13
C CYS A 293 -14.33 1.51 17.64
N LEU A 294 -13.23 2.21 17.29
CA LEU A 294 -12.74 2.29 15.91
C LEU A 294 -12.16 0.95 15.46
N PHE A 295 -11.44 0.26 16.34
CA PHE A 295 -10.91 -1.07 16.06
C PHE A 295 -12.03 -2.10 15.88
N ASP A 296 -13.08 -2.06 16.72
CA ASP A 296 -14.24 -2.94 16.56
C ASP A 296 -14.96 -2.71 15.24
N ARG A 297 -15.18 -1.45 14.84
CA ARG A 297 -15.78 -1.11 13.54
C ARG A 297 -14.92 -1.60 12.36
N TYR A 298 -13.60 -1.54 12.48
CA TYR A 298 -12.72 -2.06 11.44
C TYR A 298 -12.76 -3.60 11.37
N ILE A 299 -12.80 -4.28 12.52
CA ILE A 299 -12.95 -5.75 12.57
C ILE A 299 -14.28 -6.18 11.93
N THR A 300 -15.38 -5.48 12.21
CA THR A 300 -16.68 -5.82 11.59
C THR A 300 -16.68 -5.56 10.09
N HIS A 301 -16.00 -4.50 9.63
CA HIS A 301 -15.78 -4.28 8.20
C HIS A 301 -15.05 -5.46 7.52
N LEU A 302 -13.98 -5.97 8.12
CA LEU A 302 -13.24 -7.11 7.58
C LEU A 302 -14.10 -8.39 7.51
N ASN A 303 -15.21 -8.45 8.27
CA ASN A 303 -16.20 -9.52 8.24
C ASN A 303 -17.39 -9.23 7.30
N GLY A 304 -17.34 -8.19 6.49
CA GLY A 304 -18.32 -7.88 5.45
C GLY A 304 -19.25 -6.69 5.71
N ASP A 305 -19.09 -6.00 6.85
CA ASP A 305 -19.83 -4.75 7.13
C ASP A 305 -19.27 -3.55 6.35
N SER A 306 -19.98 -2.43 6.42
CA SER A 306 -19.57 -1.19 5.75
C SER A 306 -18.20 -0.68 6.26
N TYR A 307 -17.42 -0.06 5.36
CA TYR A 307 -16.13 0.50 5.70
C TYR A 307 -16.27 1.68 6.68
N PRO A 308 -15.53 1.67 7.80
CA PRO A 308 -15.74 2.65 8.87
C PRO A 308 -15.12 4.03 8.62
N PHE A 309 -14.22 4.13 7.67
CA PHE A 309 -13.53 5.37 7.32
C PHE A 309 -14.04 5.86 5.97
N VAL A 310 -14.44 7.11 5.89
CA VAL A 310 -14.96 7.74 4.67
C VAL A 310 -14.31 9.09 4.50
N GLY A 311 -13.87 9.40 3.29
CA GLY A 311 -13.29 10.68 2.97
C GLY A 311 -12.09 10.58 2.03
N TYR A 312 -11.28 11.62 2.06
CA TYR A 312 -10.10 11.76 1.22
C TYR A 312 -8.88 12.08 2.09
N LYS A 313 -7.77 11.41 1.82
CA LYS A 313 -6.49 11.65 2.47
C LYS A 313 -5.37 11.78 1.44
N HIS A 314 -4.52 12.79 1.64
CA HIS A 314 -3.27 12.98 0.93
C HIS A 314 -2.11 12.65 1.86
N PHE A 315 -1.25 11.73 1.44
CA PHE A 315 0.00 11.37 2.11
C PHE A 315 1.13 12.15 1.45
N TRP A 316 1.37 13.34 1.97
CA TRP A 316 2.25 14.35 1.34
C TRP A 316 3.74 13.99 1.38
N ARG A 317 4.13 13.11 2.31
CA ARG A 317 5.50 12.60 2.39
C ARG A 317 5.81 11.54 1.33
N SER A 318 4.80 10.93 0.75
CA SER A 318 4.93 9.75 -0.11
C SER A 318 4.26 9.89 -1.48
N ASP A 319 3.85 11.10 -1.85
CA ASP A 319 3.18 11.42 -3.13
C ASP A 319 2.05 10.42 -3.44
N TYR A 320 1.17 10.19 -2.46
CA TYR A 320 0.08 9.23 -2.54
C TYR A 320 -1.22 9.83 -2.02
N ALA A 321 -2.31 9.57 -2.73
CA ALA A 321 -3.64 10.03 -2.37
C ALA A 321 -4.64 8.87 -2.39
N VAL A 322 -5.64 8.94 -1.51
CA VAL A 322 -6.71 7.94 -1.41
C VAL A 322 -8.04 8.59 -1.09
N ALA A 323 -9.07 8.19 -1.83
CA ALA A 323 -10.47 8.42 -1.50
C ALA A 323 -11.13 7.10 -1.13
N VAL A 324 -11.81 7.06 0.00
CA VAL A 324 -12.51 5.87 0.49
C VAL A 324 -13.95 6.17 0.84
N SER A 325 -14.82 5.20 0.59
CA SER A 325 -16.20 5.19 1.03
C SER A 325 -16.59 3.78 1.51
N ASP A 326 -17.84 3.63 1.94
CA ASP A 326 -18.41 2.32 2.24
C ASP A 326 -18.38 1.35 1.05
N ARG A 327 -18.36 1.86 -0.19
CA ARG A 327 -18.47 1.07 -1.42
C ARG A 327 -17.21 0.95 -2.24
N TYR A 328 -16.19 1.78 -2.02
CA TYR A 328 -14.99 1.80 -2.85
C TYR A 328 -13.78 2.39 -2.14
N SER A 329 -12.62 2.15 -2.72
CA SER A 329 -11.41 2.94 -2.55
C SER A 329 -10.81 3.28 -3.92
N VAL A 330 -10.37 4.52 -4.12
CA VAL A 330 -9.61 4.90 -5.31
C VAL A 330 -8.33 5.59 -4.84
N THR A 331 -7.20 5.11 -5.33
CA THR A 331 -5.89 5.63 -4.96
C THR A 331 -5.12 6.11 -6.17
N VAL A 332 -4.22 7.04 -5.96
CA VAL A 332 -3.22 7.45 -6.95
C VAL A 332 -1.87 7.57 -6.29
N LYS A 333 -0.86 6.93 -6.86
CA LYS A 333 0.53 7.09 -6.47
C LYS A 333 1.32 7.74 -7.61
N ALA A 334 2.04 8.81 -7.28
CA ALA A 334 3.01 9.44 -8.17
C ALA A 334 4.40 9.48 -7.52
N ASN A 335 5.30 10.22 -8.13
CA ASN A 335 6.63 10.50 -7.59
C ASN A 335 7.03 11.95 -7.87
N SER A 336 8.04 12.40 -7.16
CA SER A 336 8.65 13.71 -7.34
C SER A 336 10.15 13.65 -7.06
N SER A 337 10.84 14.76 -7.19
CA SER A 337 12.24 14.88 -6.74
C SER A 337 12.45 14.55 -5.24
N ARG A 338 11.36 14.43 -4.45
CA ARG A 338 11.39 14.08 -3.02
C ARG A 338 11.18 12.61 -2.74
N THR A 339 10.64 11.83 -3.70
CA THR A 339 10.21 10.44 -3.47
C THR A 339 10.74 9.51 -4.55
N LYS A 340 10.92 8.25 -4.23
CA LYS A 340 11.20 7.19 -5.19
C LYS A 340 9.90 6.54 -5.66
N PRO A 341 9.69 6.34 -6.98
CA PRO A 341 8.46 5.74 -7.47
C PRO A 341 8.31 4.27 -7.05
N ILE A 342 9.32 3.47 -7.31
CA ILE A 342 9.34 2.01 -7.13
C ILE A 342 10.79 1.50 -7.23
N GLU A 343 11.01 0.23 -6.90
CA GLU A 343 12.27 -0.48 -7.15
C GLU A 343 12.02 -1.90 -7.67
N SER A 344 12.95 -2.43 -8.45
CA SER A 344 13.23 -3.86 -8.54
C SER A 344 14.45 -4.18 -7.66
N GLY A 345 14.65 -5.42 -7.31
CA GLY A 345 15.79 -5.87 -6.52
C GLY A 345 15.63 -7.32 -6.13
N ASN A 346 16.74 -8.01 -5.89
CA ASN A 346 16.73 -9.45 -5.63
C ASN A 346 15.91 -10.25 -6.66
N GLN A 347 15.94 -9.83 -7.93
CA GLN A 347 15.18 -10.45 -9.02
C GLN A 347 13.65 -10.42 -8.85
N GLU A 348 13.13 -9.53 -8.00
CA GLU A 348 11.72 -9.27 -7.78
C GLU A 348 11.29 -7.96 -8.46
N ASN A 349 10.03 -7.90 -8.92
CA ASN A 349 9.40 -6.73 -9.57
C ASN A 349 10.13 -6.27 -10.85
N LEU A 350 10.42 -7.22 -11.71
CA LEU A 350 11.26 -6.99 -12.91
C LEU A 350 10.64 -6.05 -13.95
N LEU A 351 9.30 -5.90 -13.96
CA LEU A 351 8.56 -5.13 -14.95
C LEU A 351 7.85 -3.89 -14.37
N GLY A 352 7.98 -3.62 -13.06
CA GLY A 352 7.19 -2.61 -12.36
C GLY A 352 7.66 -1.16 -12.52
N TYR A 353 8.46 -0.80 -13.50
CA TYR A 353 9.01 0.55 -13.68
C TYR A 353 7.97 1.66 -13.59
N TRP A 354 6.80 1.48 -14.24
CA TRP A 354 5.76 2.50 -14.35
C TRP A 354 4.88 2.64 -13.09
N LEU A 355 5.07 1.81 -12.08
CA LEU A 355 4.43 2.02 -10.77
C LEU A 355 4.95 3.33 -10.14
N GLY A 356 4.04 4.16 -9.66
CA GLY A 356 4.40 5.47 -9.10
C GLY A 356 4.57 6.59 -10.14
N PHE A 357 4.07 6.41 -11.37
CA PHE A 357 3.98 7.46 -12.39
C PHE A 357 2.53 7.91 -12.62
N GLY A 358 1.79 8.11 -11.54
CA GLY A 358 0.35 8.36 -11.55
C GLY A 358 -0.45 7.06 -11.60
N SER A 359 0.11 5.98 -11.06
CA SER A 359 -0.55 4.67 -10.99
C SER A 359 -1.75 4.70 -10.04
N MET A 360 -2.87 4.15 -10.50
CA MET A 360 -4.17 4.25 -9.85
C MET A 360 -4.72 2.85 -9.52
N ASN A 361 -5.26 2.67 -8.31
CA ASN A 361 -6.02 1.49 -7.94
C ASN A 361 -7.49 1.87 -7.76
N ILE A 362 -8.40 1.09 -8.37
CA ILE A 362 -9.85 1.28 -8.26
C ILE A 362 -10.42 0.02 -7.61
N GLY A 363 -10.57 0.04 -6.30
CA GLY A 363 -11.04 -1.08 -5.50
C GLY A 363 -12.51 -0.91 -5.09
N VAL A 364 -13.39 -1.80 -5.53
CA VAL A 364 -14.78 -1.92 -5.07
C VAL A 364 -14.92 -3.11 -4.14
N SER A 365 -14.54 -4.30 -4.60
CA SER A 365 -14.48 -5.53 -3.80
C SER A 365 -13.16 -5.68 -3.06
N GLY A 366 -12.07 -5.12 -3.61
CA GLY A 366 -10.69 -5.34 -3.20
C GLY A 366 -9.99 -6.48 -3.96
N LEU A 367 -10.72 -7.18 -4.83
CA LEU A 367 -10.20 -8.33 -5.60
C LEU A 367 -9.94 -8.02 -7.07
N GLU A 368 -10.17 -6.79 -7.51
CA GLU A 368 -10.04 -6.36 -8.91
C GLU A 368 -8.65 -6.63 -9.49
N TYR A 369 -7.61 -6.61 -8.63
CA TYR A 369 -6.22 -6.81 -9.01
C TYR A 369 -5.57 -8.03 -8.34
N HIS A 370 -6.38 -8.89 -7.70
CA HIS A 370 -5.86 -10.04 -6.94
C HIS A 370 -5.15 -11.03 -7.86
N ASP A 371 -3.84 -11.21 -7.68
CA ASP A 371 -2.98 -12.14 -8.43
C ASP A 371 -2.98 -11.98 -9.98
N ILE A 372 -3.39 -10.81 -10.50
CA ILE A 372 -3.42 -10.53 -11.94
C ILE A 372 -2.05 -10.16 -12.53
N PHE A 373 -1.09 -9.77 -11.72
CA PHE A 373 0.14 -9.09 -12.14
C PHE A 373 1.01 -9.84 -13.16
N PRO A 374 1.08 -11.19 -13.17
CA PRO A 374 1.75 -11.93 -14.25
C PRO A 374 1.13 -11.68 -15.63
N MET A 375 -0.18 -11.39 -15.68
CA MET A 375 -0.94 -11.19 -16.93
C MET A 375 -0.99 -9.72 -17.38
N TRP A 376 -0.45 -8.77 -16.58
CA TRP A 376 -0.45 -7.38 -16.95
C TRP A 376 0.42 -7.07 -18.17
N ASN A 377 -0.07 -6.19 -19.04
CA ASN A 377 0.79 -5.39 -19.86
C ASN A 377 1.39 -4.27 -19.00
N TRP A 378 2.62 -4.42 -18.58
CA TRP A 378 3.30 -3.51 -17.66
C TRP A 378 3.60 -2.12 -18.25
N CYS A 379 3.42 -1.93 -19.57
CA CYS A 379 3.36 -0.60 -20.18
C CYS A 379 1.96 0.04 -20.04
N ARG A 380 0.97 -0.67 -19.47
CA ARG A 380 -0.43 -0.22 -19.33
C ARG A 380 -0.90 -0.32 -17.88
N VAL A 381 -0.09 0.21 -16.97
CA VAL A 381 -0.47 0.33 -15.56
C VAL A 381 -1.63 1.33 -15.42
N PRO A 382 -2.71 0.99 -14.70
CA PRO A 382 -3.85 1.90 -14.52
C PRO A 382 -3.44 3.30 -14.06
N GLY A 383 -4.01 4.34 -14.64
CA GLY A 383 -3.72 5.74 -14.35
C GLY A 383 -2.51 6.32 -15.08
N VAL A 384 -1.58 5.52 -15.58
CA VAL A 384 -0.31 5.96 -16.16
C VAL A 384 -0.48 6.47 -17.59
N THR A 385 0.26 7.51 -17.94
CA THR A 385 0.46 8.04 -19.30
C THR A 385 1.92 7.83 -19.68
N ASN A 386 2.21 7.02 -20.70
CA ASN A 386 3.59 6.67 -21.02
C ASN A 386 3.75 6.18 -22.47
N PRO A 387 4.97 6.26 -23.04
CA PRO A 387 5.27 5.63 -24.32
C PRO A 387 5.27 4.10 -24.18
N GLN A 388 4.81 3.40 -25.22
CA GLN A 388 4.74 1.94 -25.26
C GLN A 388 6.09 1.34 -25.63
N ILE A 389 7.03 1.33 -24.71
CA ILE A 389 8.44 0.95 -24.88
C ILE A 389 8.80 -0.31 -24.09
N ALA A 390 9.93 -0.91 -24.39
CA ALA A 390 10.52 -1.94 -23.53
C ALA A 390 10.75 -1.39 -22.12
N MET A 391 10.58 -2.25 -21.10
CA MET A 391 10.65 -1.83 -19.70
C MET A 391 12.03 -1.26 -19.36
N PRO A 392 12.11 0.00 -18.89
CA PRO A 392 13.37 0.58 -18.45
C PRO A 392 13.89 -0.08 -17.16
N ALA A 393 15.20 -0.04 -16.97
CA ALA A 393 15.82 -0.53 -15.74
C ALA A 393 15.40 0.32 -14.52
N HIS A 394 15.13 -0.34 -13.39
CA HIS A 394 14.71 0.31 -12.15
C HIS A 394 15.26 -0.38 -10.89
N GLU A 395 16.42 -1.00 -11.02
CA GLU A 395 17.07 -1.73 -9.95
C GLU A 395 17.39 -0.81 -8.77
N TRP A 396 16.95 -1.23 -7.58
CA TRP A 396 17.11 -0.50 -6.31
C TRP A 396 16.60 0.95 -6.35
N GLY A 397 15.56 1.21 -7.15
CA GLY A 397 14.96 2.53 -7.25
C GLY A 397 15.88 3.57 -7.92
N LYS A 398 16.84 3.12 -8.73
CA LYS A 398 17.66 4.00 -9.58
C LYS A 398 16.85 4.42 -10.80
N ILE A 399 15.86 5.25 -10.54
CA ILE A 399 14.96 5.84 -11.54
C ILE A 399 15.14 7.34 -11.48
N GLU A 400 15.21 7.98 -12.64
CA GLU A 400 15.12 9.43 -12.71
C GLU A 400 13.72 9.85 -12.24
N GLN A 401 13.71 10.70 -11.22
CA GLN A 401 12.47 11.17 -10.61
C GLN A 401 11.88 12.28 -11.46
N CYS A 402 10.57 12.38 -11.45
CA CYS A 402 9.86 13.48 -12.07
C CYS A 402 10.13 14.81 -11.34
N THR A 403 9.46 15.86 -11.78
CA THR A 403 9.62 17.21 -11.26
C THR A 403 9.22 17.29 -9.77
N TYR A 404 9.40 18.45 -9.17
CA TYR A 404 8.95 18.70 -7.79
C TYR A 404 7.42 18.85 -7.68
N TRP A 405 6.71 19.14 -8.80
CA TRP A 405 5.27 19.43 -8.81
C TRP A 405 4.44 18.14 -8.73
N THR A 406 4.40 17.56 -7.57
CA THR A 406 3.58 16.41 -7.22
C THR A 406 3.02 16.57 -5.84
N GLY A 407 1.72 16.32 -5.67
CA GLY A 407 1.06 16.41 -4.38
C GLY A 407 -0.41 16.72 -4.54
N GLY A 408 -1.05 17.25 -3.50
CA GLY A 408 -2.47 17.50 -3.55
C GLY A 408 -2.97 18.32 -2.38
N VAL A 409 -4.28 18.54 -2.35
CA VAL A 409 -4.98 19.20 -1.26
C VAL A 409 -6.10 18.31 -0.74
N SER A 410 -6.29 18.29 0.57
CA SER A 410 -7.36 17.57 1.26
C SER A 410 -8.14 18.50 2.17
N ASN A 411 -9.47 18.39 2.16
CA ASN A 411 -10.30 18.94 3.22
C ASN A 411 -10.90 17.83 4.11
N SER A 412 -10.29 16.65 4.09
CA SER A 412 -10.69 15.40 4.73
C SER A 412 -11.90 14.67 4.11
N ARG A 413 -12.82 15.35 3.47
CA ARG A 413 -13.97 14.73 2.80
C ARG A 413 -13.73 14.49 1.31
N TRP A 414 -13.13 15.46 0.64
CA TRP A 414 -12.79 15.45 -0.76
C TRP A 414 -11.44 16.14 -1.00
N GLY A 415 -10.89 15.99 -2.20
CA GLY A 415 -9.60 16.61 -2.48
C GLY A 415 -9.15 16.45 -3.92
N ILE A 416 -7.94 16.88 -4.17
CA ILE A 416 -7.31 16.91 -5.49
C ILE A 416 -5.90 16.38 -5.35
N PHE A 417 -5.49 15.58 -6.33
CA PHE A 417 -4.10 15.17 -6.48
C PHE A 417 -3.60 15.60 -7.85
N THR A 418 -2.38 16.09 -7.94
CA THR A 418 -1.75 16.54 -9.19
C THR A 418 -0.34 15.97 -9.34
N PHE A 419 0.08 15.77 -10.57
CA PHE A 419 1.35 15.18 -10.93
C PHE A 419 1.88 15.77 -12.25
N GLU A 420 3.09 16.29 -12.22
CA GLU A 420 3.83 16.71 -13.41
C GLU A 420 4.75 15.57 -13.85
N LEU A 421 4.32 14.86 -14.88
CA LEU A 421 5.09 13.78 -15.51
C LEU A 421 6.21 14.37 -16.37
N ASP A 422 7.44 13.92 -16.15
CA ASP A 422 8.58 14.11 -17.05
C ASP A 422 9.46 12.88 -16.98
N ALA A 423 9.20 11.91 -17.88
CA ALA A 423 9.88 10.64 -17.88
C ALA A 423 9.89 10.01 -19.27
N GLN A 424 11.00 9.37 -19.64
CA GLN A 424 11.14 8.66 -20.90
C GLN A 424 10.70 9.52 -22.09
N GLN A 425 11.22 10.76 -22.19
CA GLN A 425 10.93 11.73 -23.24
C GLN A 425 9.43 12.06 -23.40
N THR A 426 8.64 11.87 -22.32
CA THR A 426 7.21 12.13 -22.33
C THR A 426 6.86 13.04 -21.16
N GLN A 427 6.12 14.10 -21.44
CA GLN A 427 5.66 15.08 -20.46
C GLN A 427 4.13 15.17 -20.45
N ALA A 428 3.58 15.47 -19.28
CA ALA A 428 2.15 15.75 -19.10
C ALA A 428 1.87 16.42 -17.76
N LEU A 429 0.82 17.23 -17.68
CA LEU A 429 0.22 17.70 -16.44
C LEU A 429 -1.04 16.89 -16.18
N LYS A 430 -1.10 16.22 -15.04
CA LYS A 430 -2.17 15.29 -14.68
C LYS A 430 -2.80 15.69 -13.36
N SER A 431 -4.14 15.58 -13.25
CA SER A 431 -4.85 15.81 -11.99
C SER A 431 -6.02 14.87 -11.83
N TRP A 432 -6.33 14.53 -10.58
CA TRP A 432 -7.49 13.75 -10.18
C TRP A 432 -8.26 14.52 -9.12
N PHE A 433 -9.55 14.74 -9.38
CA PHE A 433 -10.48 15.44 -8.49
C PHE A 433 -11.42 14.42 -7.89
N PHE A 434 -11.38 14.28 -6.59
CA PHE A 434 -12.13 13.27 -5.84
C PHE A 434 -13.30 13.93 -5.11
N PHE A 435 -14.51 13.69 -5.57
CA PHE A 435 -15.75 14.19 -4.98
C PHE A 435 -16.65 13.01 -4.62
N ASP A 436 -16.92 12.76 -3.34
CA ASP A 436 -17.72 11.62 -2.87
C ASP A 436 -17.49 10.34 -3.73
N ASN A 437 -18.44 9.98 -4.60
CA ASN A 437 -18.39 8.82 -5.48
C ASN A 437 -18.05 9.16 -6.95
N ILE A 438 -17.42 10.30 -7.19
CA ILE A 438 -17.03 10.78 -8.52
C ILE A 438 -15.55 11.10 -8.49
N VAL A 439 -14.78 10.54 -9.42
CA VAL A 439 -13.40 10.90 -9.63
C VAL A 439 -13.22 11.40 -11.06
N VAL A 440 -12.85 12.67 -11.22
CA VAL A 440 -12.56 13.26 -12.53
C VAL A 440 -11.06 13.27 -12.75
N ALA A 441 -10.60 12.62 -13.81
CA ALA A 441 -9.20 12.59 -14.21
C ALA A 441 -8.96 13.46 -15.44
N LEU A 442 -7.98 14.35 -15.31
CA LEU A 442 -7.57 15.29 -16.36
C LEU A 442 -6.10 15.09 -16.72
N GLY A 443 -5.80 15.18 -18.01
CA GLY A 443 -4.44 15.27 -18.52
C GLY A 443 -4.36 16.31 -19.61
N VAL A 444 -3.28 17.08 -19.64
CA VAL A 444 -3.05 18.14 -20.64
C VAL A 444 -1.56 18.30 -20.91
N GLY A 445 -1.24 18.86 -22.06
CA GLY A 445 0.15 19.10 -22.45
C GLY A 445 0.92 17.82 -22.65
N ILE A 446 0.23 16.74 -23.04
CA ILE A 446 0.89 15.46 -23.33
C ILE A 446 1.72 15.64 -24.59
N CYS A 447 3.02 15.57 -24.42
CA CYS A 447 3.98 15.63 -25.52
C CYS A 447 5.05 14.56 -25.34
N SER A 448 5.55 14.06 -26.46
CA SER A 448 6.64 13.08 -26.47
C SER A 448 7.47 13.22 -27.75
N THR A 449 8.75 12.96 -27.64
CA THR A 449 9.65 12.83 -28.80
C THR A 449 9.97 11.37 -29.11
N HIS A 450 9.34 10.45 -28.40
CA HIS A 450 9.53 9.01 -28.60
C HIS A 450 8.85 8.52 -29.88
N SER A 451 9.46 7.57 -30.58
CA SER A 451 8.93 6.98 -31.82
C SER A 451 7.80 5.95 -31.60
N GLN A 452 7.48 5.62 -30.37
CA GLN A 452 6.39 4.71 -30.02
C GLN A 452 5.13 5.50 -29.61
N PRO A 453 3.93 4.91 -29.74
CA PRO A 453 2.70 5.55 -29.30
C PRO A 453 2.73 5.87 -27.80
N VAL A 454 2.11 6.99 -27.42
CA VAL A 454 1.86 7.36 -26.03
C VAL A 454 0.43 7.00 -25.67
N VAL A 455 0.24 6.29 -24.57
CA VAL A 455 -1.06 5.78 -24.14
C VAL A 455 -1.33 6.21 -22.70
N THR A 456 -2.56 6.65 -22.40
CA THR A 456 -3.07 6.76 -21.03
C THR A 456 -3.94 5.55 -20.74
N THR A 457 -3.56 4.75 -19.76
CA THR A 457 -4.35 3.61 -19.30
C THR A 457 -5.38 4.08 -18.26
N ILE A 458 -6.65 3.87 -18.53
CA ILE A 458 -7.73 4.17 -17.57
C ILE A 458 -7.79 3.07 -16.52
N ASN A 459 -7.84 1.79 -16.96
CA ASN A 459 -7.81 0.64 -16.06
C ASN A 459 -7.29 -0.61 -16.77
N GLN A 460 -6.70 -1.54 -16.00
CA GLN A 460 -6.34 -2.89 -16.40
C GLN A 460 -6.54 -3.80 -15.18
N CYS A 461 -7.59 -4.61 -15.15
CA CYS A 461 -8.01 -5.41 -14.02
C CYS A 461 -8.57 -6.77 -14.47
N HIS A 462 -8.99 -7.62 -13.54
CA HIS A 462 -9.73 -8.84 -13.87
C HIS A 462 -11.00 -8.49 -14.66
N TYR A 463 -11.29 -9.29 -15.70
CA TYR A 463 -12.52 -9.18 -16.46
C TYR A 463 -13.62 -10.05 -15.84
N GLU A 464 -14.72 -9.42 -15.43
CA GLU A 464 -15.88 -10.10 -14.88
C GLU A 464 -16.88 -10.48 -16.00
N SER A 465 -16.44 -11.21 -17.01
CA SER A 465 -17.24 -11.84 -18.08
C SER A 465 -18.43 -11.05 -18.66
N ARG A 466 -18.75 -9.88 -18.15
CA ARG A 466 -19.86 -9.02 -18.57
C ARG A 466 -19.56 -7.55 -18.37
N LEU A 467 -19.78 -6.76 -19.40
CA LEU A 467 -19.69 -5.30 -19.34
C LEU A 467 -20.82 -4.64 -20.14
N TRP A 468 -20.97 -3.34 -19.94
CA TRP A 468 -21.85 -2.51 -20.73
C TRP A 468 -21.03 -1.41 -21.43
N ARG A 469 -21.25 -1.24 -22.73
CA ARG A 469 -20.61 -0.20 -23.54
C ARG A 469 -21.65 0.54 -24.35
N ASP A 470 -21.76 1.85 -24.13
CA ASP A 470 -22.68 2.74 -24.86
C ASP A 470 -24.13 2.19 -24.93
N GLY A 471 -24.60 1.55 -23.86
CA GLY A 471 -25.93 0.98 -23.73
C GLY A 471 -26.08 -0.48 -24.18
N ILE A 472 -25.03 -1.10 -24.70
CA ILE A 472 -25.03 -2.49 -25.17
C ILE A 472 -24.33 -3.37 -24.15
N ALA A 473 -24.99 -4.48 -23.74
CA ALA A 473 -24.36 -5.49 -22.90
C ALA A 473 -23.47 -6.39 -23.77
N GLU A 474 -22.24 -6.60 -23.34
CA GLU A 474 -21.25 -7.39 -24.04
C GLU A 474 -20.61 -8.42 -23.11
N SER A 475 -20.09 -9.50 -23.67
CA SER A 475 -19.40 -10.56 -22.95
C SER A 475 -18.43 -11.32 -23.86
N GLY A 476 -17.47 -12.02 -23.25
CA GLY A 476 -16.42 -12.77 -23.96
C GLY A 476 -15.27 -11.86 -24.41
N GLU A 477 -14.46 -12.36 -25.32
CA GLU A 477 -13.31 -11.62 -25.85
C GLU A 477 -13.79 -10.42 -26.70
N LEU A 478 -13.22 -9.26 -26.44
CA LEU A 478 -13.57 -8.00 -27.10
C LEU A 478 -12.31 -7.25 -27.53
N ASN A 479 -12.41 -6.63 -28.71
CA ASN A 479 -11.46 -5.61 -29.18
C ASN A 479 -12.30 -4.52 -29.86
N ALA A 480 -12.56 -3.44 -29.15
CA ALA A 480 -13.56 -2.46 -29.53
C ALA A 480 -13.15 -1.04 -29.10
N HIS A 481 -13.96 -0.05 -29.51
CA HIS A 481 -13.82 1.33 -29.05
C HIS A 481 -15.06 1.72 -28.24
N ALA A 482 -14.87 2.39 -27.11
CA ALA A 482 -15.91 3.07 -26.37
C ALA A 482 -15.93 4.56 -26.73
N GLN A 483 -17.10 5.13 -26.90
CA GLN A 483 -17.25 6.54 -27.31
C GLN A 483 -17.75 7.44 -26.18
N HIS A 484 -18.67 6.94 -25.34
CA HIS A 484 -19.30 7.75 -24.30
C HIS A 484 -19.12 7.18 -22.91
N TRP A 485 -19.43 5.90 -22.71
CA TRP A 485 -19.32 5.30 -21.41
C TRP A 485 -19.16 3.77 -21.43
N LEU A 486 -18.56 3.25 -20.38
CA LEU A 486 -18.53 1.83 -20.05
C LEU A 486 -18.94 1.61 -18.60
N HIS A 487 -19.41 0.40 -18.31
CA HIS A 487 -19.57 -0.08 -16.95
C HIS A 487 -19.04 -1.51 -16.84
N HIS A 488 -18.09 -1.71 -15.93
CA HIS A 488 -17.46 -3.01 -15.65
C HIS A 488 -17.11 -3.10 -14.17
N GLY A 489 -17.28 -4.26 -13.52
CA GLY A 489 -16.87 -4.51 -12.13
C GLY A 489 -17.44 -3.50 -11.12
N ASN A 490 -18.70 -3.07 -11.26
CA ASN A 490 -19.33 -2.01 -10.47
C ASN A 490 -18.61 -0.64 -10.55
N VAL A 491 -17.89 -0.39 -11.63
CA VAL A 491 -17.28 0.91 -11.94
C VAL A 491 -17.85 1.44 -13.24
N GLY A 492 -18.37 2.66 -13.20
CA GLY A 492 -18.72 3.43 -14.40
C GLY A 492 -17.51 4.23 -14.89
N TYR A 493 -17.27 4.20 -16.20
CA TYR A 493 -16.24 4.97 -16.90
C TYR A 493 -16.95 5.87 -17.90
N VAL A 494 -16.89 7.18 -17.71
CA VAL A 494 -17.50 8.18 -18.60
C VAL A 494 -16.41 8.94 -19.32
N LEU A 495 -16.43 8.91 -20.65
CA LEU A 495 -15.45 9.53 -21.53
C LEU A 495 -15.94 10.90 -22.01
N HIS A 496 -15.10 11.92 -21.89
CA HIS A 496 -15.43 13.27 -22.32
C HIS A 496 -14.52 13.67 -23.49
N ASN A 497 -15.12 13.83 -24.67
CA ASN A 497 -14.41 14.28 -25.89
C ASN A 497 -13.23 13.38 -26.33
N ALA A 498 -13.24 12.13 -25.95
CA ALA A 498 -12.24 11.14 -26.35
C ALA A 498 -12.90 9.78 -26.53
N SER A 499 -12.38 8.96 -27.43
CA SER A 499 -12.68 7.53 -27.50
C SER A 499 -11.61 6.76 -26.72
N ALA A 500 -11.97 5.60 -26.20
CA ALA A 500 -11.05 4.70 -25.54
C ALA A 500 -11.04 3.33 -26.20
N ASP A 501 -9.85 2.74 -26.30
CA ASP A 501 -9.68 1.37 -26.77
C ASP A 501 -9.99 0.41 -25.62
N LEU A 502 -10.85 -0.56 -25.92
CA LEU A 502 -11.28 -1.60 -25.02
C LEU A 502 -10.75 -2.95 -25.48
N LYS A 503 -10.09 -3.67 -24.58
CA LYS A 503 -9.75 -5.07 -24.76
C LYS A 503 -10.24 -5.90 -23.59
N CYS A 504 -10.86 -7.05 -23.92
CA CYS A 504 -11.14 -8.11 -22.97
C CYS A 504 -10.61 -9.40 -23.59
N GLU A 505 -9.64 -10.01 -22.95
CA GLU A 505 -8.97 -11.19 -23.50
C GLU A 505 -8.43 -12.09 -22.40
N THR A 506 -8.32 -13.39 -22.69
CA THR A 506 -7.61 -14.32 -21.83
C THR A 506 -6.10 -14.17 -22.07
N ARG A 507 -5.35 -13.95 -21.00
CA ARG A 507 -3.88 -13.91 -21.03
C ARG A 507 -3.30 -15.05 -20.21
N SER A 508 -2.18 -15.58 -20.67
CA SER A 508 -1.47 -16.69 -20.05
C SER A 508 -0.03 -16.31 -19.75
N SER A 509 0.39 -16.45 -18.50
CA SER A 509 1.74 -16.09 -18.04
C SER A 509 2.13 -16.86 -16.78
N SER A 510 3.26 -16.52 -16.17
CA SER A 510 3.71 -17.09 -14.90
C SER A 510 4.29 -16.00 -13.99
N TRP A 511 4.32 -16.27 -12.68
CA TRP A 511 4.95 -15.37 -11.71
C TRP A 511 6.45 -15.18 -11.98
N GLN A 512 7.11 -16.17 -12.57
CA GLN A 512 8.53 -16.08 -12.93
C GLN A 512 8.84 -14.89 -13.84
N LEU A 513 7.87 -14.43 -14.65
CA LEU A 513 8.02 -13.26 -15.52
C LEU A 513 8.41 -11.99 -14.74
N ILE A 514 7.90 -11.85 -13.50
CA ILE A 514 8.09 -10.66 -12.67
C ILE A 514 8.89 -10.93 -11.40
N ASN A 515 9.14 -12.21 -11.08
CA ASN A 515 9.95 -12.64 -9.94
C ASN A 515 10.62 -13.98 -10.26
N GLN A 516 11.93 -13.96 -10.49
CA GLN A 516 12.67 -15.15 -10.95
C GLN A 516 12.76 -16.28 -9.93
N HIS A 517 12.43 -16.03 -8.66
CA HIS A 517 12.40 -17.08 -7.63
C HIS A 517 11.12 -17.91 -7.63
N LEU A 518 10.11 -17.49 -8.39
CA LEU A 518 8.83 -18.17 -8.45
C LEU A 518 8.73 -19.14 -9.63
N SER A 519 7.76 -20.05 -9.55
CA SER A 519 7.55 -21.08 -10.56
C SER A 519 7.17 -20.47 -11.91
N ASP A 520 7.64 -21.13 -13.00
CA ASP A 520 7.24 -20.89 -14.39
C ASP A 520 5.86 -21.51 -14.73
N HIS A 521 5.17 -22.07 -13.72
CA HIS A 521 3.83 -22.62 -13.89
C HIS A 521 2.91 -21.57 -14.52
N ARG A 522 2.30 -21.94 -15.65
CA ARG A 522 1.41 -21.03 -16.36
C ARG A 522 0.07 -20.91 -15.68
N LEU A 523 -0.36 -19.66 -15.58
CA LEU A 523 -1.65 -19.25 -15.05
C LEU A 523 -2.40 -18.51 -16.16
N ASP A 524 -3.70 -18.65 -16.18
CA ASP A 524 -4.58 -17.94 -17.10
C ASP A 524 -5.45 -16.97 -16.32
N ALA A 525 -5.70 -15.78 -16.87
CA ALA A 525 -6.70 -14.86 -16.37
C ALA A 525 -7.38 -14.09 -17.49
N GLU A 526 -8.66 -13.82 -17.32
CA GLU A 526 -9.39 -12.89 -18.18
C GLU A 526 -9.08 -11.46 -17.73
N VAL A 527 -8.61 -10.61 -18.66
CA VAL A 527 -8.15 -9.25 -18.41
C VAL A 527 -9.01 -8.25 -19.16
N PHE A 528 -9.53 -7.28 -18.42
CA PHE A 528 -10.13 -6.05 -18.94
C PHE A 528 -9.05 -4.97 -19.02
N GLU A 529 -8.95 -4.30 -20.16
CA GLU A 529 -8.01 -3.21 -20.42
C GLU A 529 -8.72 -2.08 -21.17
N LEU A 530 -8.63 -0.85 -20.63
CA LEU A 530 -9.23 0.35 -21.18
C LEU A 530 -8.19 1.46 -21.28
N THR A 531 -7.96 1.98 -22.50
CA THR A 531 -6.86 2.92 -22.78
C THR A 531 -7.29 4.05 -23.72
N ILE A 532 -6.62 5.21 -23.60
CA ILE A 532 -6.70 6.32 -24.54
C ILE A 532 -5.38 6.41 -25.29
N ASP A 533 -5.40 6.26 -26.63
CA ASP A 533 -4.20 6.39 -27.46
C ASP A 533 -4.04 7.87 -27.88
N HIS A 534 -2.86 8.42 -27.64
CA HIS A 534 -2.49 9.79 -28.03
C HIS A 534 -1.65 9.82 -29.32
N GLY A 535 -1.40 8.66 -29.93
CA GLY A 535 -0.60 8.51 -31.14
C GLY A 535 0.90 8.60 -30.91
N ILE A 536 1.63 8.66 -32.00
CA ILE A 536 3.10 8.78 -32.01
C ILE A 536 3.48 10.27 -32.01
N ASN A 537 4.48 10.65 -31.19
CA ASN A 537 4.95 12.03 -31.06
C ASN A 537 3.80 13.04 -30.80
N PRO A 538 2.93 12.83 -29.81
CA PRO A 538 1.94 13.83 -29.47
C PRO A 538 2.65 15.14 -29.06
N SER A 539 2.11 16.28 -29.52
CA SER A 539 2.71 17.59 -29.25
C SER A 539 1.94 18.43 -28.22
N ASP A 540 0.65 18.16 -28.05
CA ASP A 540 -0.23 18.85 -27.10
C ASP A 540 -1.54 18.06 -26.91
N ALA A 541 -1.44 16.75 -26.71
CA ALA A 541 -2.61 15.92 -26.49
C ALA A 541 -3.18 16.14 -25.07
N SER A 542 -4.43 15.78 -24.90
CA SER A 542 -5.14 15.90 -23.62
C SER A 542 -6.16 14.77 -23.48
N TYR A 543 -6.62 14.55 -22.25
CA TYR A 543 -7.74 13.66 -21.95
C TYR A 543 -8.56 14.19 -20.78
N GLN A 544 -9.79 13.73 -20.74
CA GLN A 544 -10.66 13.85 -19.57
C GLN A 544 -11.62 12.68 -19.52
N TYR A 545 -11.72 12.06 -18.34
CA TYR A 545 -12.69 11.02 -18.06
C TYR A 545 -13.16 11.09 -16.62
N THR A 546 -14.33 10.50 -16.37
CA THR A 546 -14.89 10.39 -15.01
C THR A 546 -15.05 8.92 -14.64
N LEU A 547 -14.63 8.57 -13.43
CA LEU A 547 -14.90 7.29 -12.79
C LEU A 547 -16.04 7.44 -11.80
N LEU A 548 -16.90 6.43 -11.78
CA LEU A 548 -18.03 6.29 -10.86
C LEU A 548 -17.87 4.96 -10.10
N PRO A 549 -16.95 4.89 -9.12
CA PRO A 549 -16.71 3.67 -8.38
C PRO A 549 -17.90 3.31 -7.50
N GLY A 550 -18.28 2.02 -7.47
CA GLY A 550 -19.45 1.52 -6.75
C GLY A 550 -20.80 1.93 -7.38
N ALA A 551 -20.79 2.42 -8.63
CA ALA A 551 -22.02 2.75 -9.35
C ALA A 551 -22.63 1.53 -10.03
N SER A 552 -23.95 1.52 -10.19
CA SER A 552 -24.64 0.58 -11.08
C SER A 552 -24.59 1.05 -12.54
N VAL A 553 -24.91 0.15 -13.48
CA VAL A 553 -25.06 0.44 -14.91
C VAL A 553 -25.99 1.62 -15.13
N GLU A 554 -27.16 1.60 -14.48
CA GLU A 554 -28.16 2.64 -14.62
C GLU A 554 -27.66 4.02 -14.12
N LYS A 555 -26.94 4.04 -12.99
CA LYS A 555 -26.33 5.28 -12.49
C LYS A 555 -25.23 5.80 -13.42
N THR A 556 -24.48 4.91 -14.06
CA THR A 556 -23.47 5.28 -15.05
C THR A 556 -24.13 5.94 -16.25
N ARG A 557 -25.19 5.33 -16.80
CA ARG A 557 -25.96 5.90 -17.90
C ARG A 557 -26.55 7.27 -17.55
N GLN A 558 -27.24 7.38 -16.40
CA GLN A 558 -27.81 8.65 -15.93
C GLN A 558 -26.77 9.76 -15.77
N TYR A 559 -25.60 9.41 -15.22
CA TYR A 559 -24.52 10.38 -15.08
C TYR A 559 -23.95 10.83 -16.44
N THR A 560 -23.91 9.94 -17.43
CA THR A 560 -23.49 10.30 -18.80
C THR A 560 -24.44 11.30 -19.44
N ASP A 561 -25.77 11.11 -19.25
CA ASP A 561 -26.81 12.00 -19.76
C ASP A 561 -26.80 13.36 -19.02
N GLU A 562 -26.55 13.35 -17.70
CA GLU A 562 -26.56 14.54 -16.84
C GLU A 562 -25.35 14.54 -15.90
N PRO A 563 -24.15 14.93 -16.38
CA PRO A 563 -22.95 14.97 -15.56
C PRO A 563 -23.05 15.99 -14.42
N LYS A 564 -22.88 15.51 -13.17
CA LYS A 564 -22.89 16.38 -11.99
C LYS A 564 -21.59 17.15 -11.83
N ALA A 565 -20.46 16.50 -12.00
CA ALA A 565 -19.17 17.17 -12.00
C ALA A 565 -18.89 17.75 -13.39
N ARG A 566 -18.55 19.04 -13.43
CA ARG A 566 -18.24 19.77 -14.66
C ARG A 566 -16.78 20.14 -14.72
N VAL A 567 -16.09 19.75 -15.77
CA VAL A 567 -14.76 20.27 -16.09
C VAL A 567 -14.90 21.73 -16.52
N VAL A 568 -14.40 22.65 -15.71
CA VAL A 568 -14.44 24.09 -15.98
C VAL A 568 -13.34 24.47 -16.96
N LEU A 569 -12.14 23.93 -16.74
CA LEU A 569 -10.97 24.18 -17.56
C LEU A 569 -9.99 23.01 -17.47
N ASN A 570 -9.45 22.61 -18.62
CA ASN A 570 -8.32 21.66 -18.71
C ASN A 570 -7.25 22.29 -19.61
N SER A 571 -6.32 23.03 -18.98
CA SER A 571 -5.26 23.76 -19.70
C SER A 571 -3.92 23.63 -18.96
N LYS A 572 -2.81 23.93 -19.66
CA LYS A 572 -1.46 23.95 -19.07
C LYS A 572 -1.28 24.99 -17.95
N HIS A 573 -2.21 25.94 -17.81
CA HIS A 573 -2.15 26.98 -16.80
C HIS A 573 -3.01 26.66 -15.58
N VAL A 574 -4.19 26.09 -15.84
CA VAL A 574 -5.16 25.73 -14.79
C VAL A 574 -5.92 24.49 -15.21
N GLN A 575 -6.09 23.56 -14.29
CA GLN A 575 -7.10 22.52 -14.36
C GLN A 575 -8.12 22.77 -13.24
N ALA A 576 -9.41 22.76 -13.60
CA ALA A 576 -10.48 23.04 -12.65
C ALA A 576 -11.72 22.21 -12.92
N VAL A 577 -12.30 21.68 -11.84
CA VAL A 577 -13.54 20.89 -11.84
C VAL A 577 -14.46 21.41 -10.75
N MET A 578 -15.75 21.48 -11.06
CA MET A 578 -16.79 21.92 -10.15
C MET A 578 -17.85 20.83 -9.96
N LEU A 579 -18.24 20.61 -8.71
CA LEU A 579 -19.41 19.81 -8.31
C LEU A 579 -20.24 20.63 -7.33
N ASP A 580 -21.42 21.04 -7.74
CA ASP A 580 -22.32 21.89 -6.92
C ASP A 580 -21.59 23.14 -6.37
N LYS A 581 -21.31 23.17 -5.06
CA LYS A 581 -20.63 24.27 -4.37
C LYS A 581 -19.12 24.02 -4.17
N GLN A 582 -18.65 22.86 -4.61
CA GLN A 582 -17.24 22.46 -4.50
C GLN A 582 -16.52 22.83 -5.80
N ILE A 583 -15.41 23.51 -5.67
CA ILE A 583 -14.56 23.95 -6.79
C ILE A 583 -13.14 23.48 -6.49
N GLY A 584 -12.68 22.54 -7.28
CA GLY A 584 -11.28 22.07 -7.25
C GLY A 584 -10.47 22.78 -8.32
N CYS A 585 -9.30 23.33 -7.94
CA CYS A 585 -8.40 24.02 -8.87
C CYS A 585 -6.96 23.58 -8.67
N VAL A 586 -6.26 23.35 -9.79
CA VAL A 586 -4.81 23.23 -9.84
C VAL A 586 -4.27 24.39 -10.68
N PHE A 587 -3.60 25.33 -10.05
CA PHE A 587 -2.95 26.45 -10.70
C PHE A 587 -1.47 26.13 -10.89
N TYR A 588 -1.03 25.94 -12.12
CA TYR A 588 0.37 25.67 -12.46
C TYR A 588 1.20 26.95 -12.54
N GLN A 589 0.54 28.11 -12.56
CA GLN A 589 1.15 29.44 -12.54
C GLN A 589 0.22 30.47 -11.90
N ALA A 590 0.76 31.65 -11.56
CA ALA A 590 -0.04 32.79 -11.14
C ALA A 590 -1.04 33.20 -12.24
N THR A 591 -2.33 33.15 -11.95
CA THR A 591 -3.38 33.48 -12.93
C THR A 591 -4.76 33.61 -12.26
N THR A 592 -5.79 33.90 -13.08
CA THR A 592 -7.19 33.99 -12.66
C THR A 592 -8.03 32.94 -13.38
N LEU A 593 -8.78 32.15 -12.62
CA LEU A 593 -9.85 31.30 -13.13
C LEU A 593 -11.16 32.08 -13.08
N ASN A 594 -11.84 32.20 -14.22
CA ASN A 594 -13.17 32.81 -14.32
C ASN A 594 -14.22 31.72 -14.56
N LEU A 595 -15.29 31.75 -13.76
CA LEU A 595 -16.42 30.83 -13.90
C LEU A 595 -17.61 31.57 -14.56
N GLU A 596 -18.42 30.84 -15.29
CA GLU A 596 -19.63 31.35 -15.97
C GLU A 596 -20.63 32.00 -15.00
N SER A 597 -20.62 31.58 -13.72
CA SER A 597 -21.46 32.16 -12.66
C SER A 597 -21.06 33.59 -12.26
N GLY A 598 -19.97 34.13 -12.81
CA GLY A 598 -19.39 35.41 -12.41
C GLY A 598 -18.52 35.32 -11.17
N LEU A 599 -18.24 34.13 -10.68
CA LEU A 599 -17.21 33.87 -9.67
C LEU A 599 -15.84 33.81 -10.34
N SER A 600 -14.83 34.47 -9.76
CA SER A 600 -13.44 34.27 -10.17
C SER A 600 -12.53 33.98 -8.97
N ILE A 601 -11.50 33.17 -9.21
CA ILE A 601 -10.47 32.84 -8.22
C ILE A 601 -9.11 33.20 -8.83
N GLN A 602 -8.41 34.14 -8.21
CA GLN A 602 -7.09 34.60 -8.62
C GLN A 602 -6.04 34.18 -7.60
N VAL A 603 -4.90 33.73 -8.08
CA VAL A 603 -3.72 33.39 -7.28
C VAL A 603 -2.46 34.05 -7.82
N ASP A 604 -1.53 34.37 -6.95
CA ASP A 604 -0.23 34.95 -7.30
C ASP A 604 0.93 33.94 -7.34
N GLN A 605 0.66 32.69 -6.97
CA GLN A 605 1.61 31.59 -6.96
C GLN A 605 0.96 30.28 -7.46
N PRO A 606 1.74 29.34 -8.04
CA PRO A 606 1.24 27.98 -8.29
C PRO A 606 0.76 27.33 -7.00
N CYS A 607 -0.45 26.74 -7.02
CA CYS A 607 -1.05 26.07 -5.86
C CYS A 607 -2.21 25.16 -6.26
N VAL A 608 -2.62 24.31 -5.34
CA VAL A 608 -3.83 23.50 -5.44
C VAL A 608 -4.83 24.00 -4.41
N ILE A 609 -6.06 24.23 -4.84
CA ILE A 609 -7.13 24.79 -4.01
C ILE A 609 -8.35 23.89 -4.07
N ALA A 610 -8.83 23.47 -2.90
CA ALA A 610 -10.19 22.96 -2.71
C ALA A 610 -11.02 24.06 -2.05
N CYS A 611 -11.96 24.63 -2.81
CA CYS A 611 -12.84 25.72 -2.38
C CYS A 611 -14.27 25.19 -2.24
N GLU A 612 -14.91 25.43 -1.11
CA GLU A 612 -16.32 25.13 -0.88
C GLU A 612 -17.09 26.41 -0.55
N SER A 613 -18.08 26.76 -1.39
CA SER A 613 -18.91 27.94 -1.19
C SER A 613 -20.01 27.63 -0.18
N GLU A 614 -20.10 28.43 0.88
CA GLU A 614 -21.15 28.37 1.89
C GLU A 614 -22.05 29.61 1.88
N ALA A 615 -23.15 29.58 2.61
CA ALA A 615 -24.07 30.72 2.72
C ALA A 615 -23.38 31.98 3.23
N HIS A 616 -22.41 31.81 4.13
CA HIS A 616 -21.76 32.92 4.85
C HIS A 616 -20.26 33.06 4.53
N GLY A 617 -19.72 32.29 3.56
CA GLY A 617 -18.30 32.34 3.26
C GLY A 617 -17.79 31.34 2.27
N TYR A 618 -16.49 31.13 2.31
CA TYR A 618 -15.76 30.11 1.56
C TYR A 618 -14.84 29.35 2.51
N ASN A 619 -14.93 28.03 2.52
CA ASN A 619 -13.92 27.16 3.12
C ASN A 619 -12.86 26.87 2.07
N LEU A 620 -11.63 27.21 2.37
CA LEU A 620 -10.47 26.94 1.51
C LEU A 620 -9.53 25.95 2.18
N SER A 621 -9.13 24.96 1.41
CA SER A 621 -7.95 24.15 1.69
C SER A 621 -6.94 24.41 0.58
N VAL A 622 -5.68 24.67 0.94
CA VAL A 622 -4.63 25.05 -0.01
C VAL A 622 -3.38 24.24 0.26
N ALA A 623 -2.73 23.81 -0.80
CA ALA A 623 -1.40 23.20 -0.76
C ALA A 623 -0.53 23.74 -1.91
N THR A 624 0.78 23.73 -1.71
CA THR A 624 1.76 24.07 -2.74
C THR A 624 2.69 22.87 -2.94
N PRO A 625 2.43 22.03 -3.95
CA PRO A 625 3.25 20.85 -4.21
C PRO A 625 4.73 21.19 -4.33
N GLY A 626 5.57 20.47 -3.60
CA GLY A 626 7.03 20.53 -3.70
C GLY A 626 7.73 21.72 -3.07
N ARG A 627 7.01 22.75 -2.60
CA ARG A 627 7.63 23.88 -1.88
C ARG A 627 6.62 24.61 -1.00
N GLY A 628 7.08 25.07 0.16
CA GLY A 628 6.30 25.98 0.99
C GLY A 628 6.42 27.41 0.48
N THR A 629 5.31 28.11 0.43
CA THR A 629 5.26 29.53 0.03
C THR A 629 4.02 30.20 0.60
N THR A 630 3.98 31.51 0.50
CA THR A 630 2.78 32.30 0.79
C THR A 630 2.00 32.51 -0.50
N VAL A 631 0.71 32.13 -0.48
CA VAL A 631 -0.22 32.29 -1.61
C VAL A 631 -1.23 33.35 -1.26
N ASN A 632 -1.34 34.40 -2.07
CA ASN A 632 -2.42 35.39 -2.00
C ASN A 632 -3.56 34.94 -2.89
N ILE A 633 -4.75 34.78 -2.31
CA ILE A 633 -5.95 34.29 -3.00
C ILE A 633 -6.98 35.40 -2.97
N VAL A 634 -7.51 35.75 -4.14
CA VAL A 634 -8.59 36.72 -4.32
C VAL A 634 -9.77 36.02 -4.97
N ILE A 635 -10.92 36.05 -4.29
CA ILE A 635 -12.20 35.56 -4.81
C ILE A 635 -13.08 36.77 -5.12
N VAL A 636 -13.59 36.86 -6.34
CA VAL A 636 -14.57 37.89 -6.72
C VAL A 636 -15.88 37.19 -7.06
N GLU A 637 -16.97 37.57 -6.40
CA GLU A 637 -18.32 37.06 -6.63
C GLU A 637 -19.30 38.23 -6.67
N GLN A 638 -20.02 38.39 -7.77
CA GLN A 638 -21.04 39.45 -7.96
C GLN A 638 -20.50 40.86 -7.63
N GLY A 639 -19.27 41.18 -8.06
CA GLY A 639 -18.61 42.45 -7.83
C GLY A 639 -18.08 42.68 -6.40
N ARG A 640 -18.17 41.68 -5.52
CA ARG A 640 -17.56 41.70 -4.19
C ARG A 640 -16.24 40.96 -4.19
N THR A 641 -15.26 41.53 -3.54
CA THR A 641 -13.91 40.95 -3.45
C THR A 641 -13.66 40.41 -2.05
N TYR A 642 -13.20 39.18 -1.99
CA TYR A 642 -12.76 38.49 -0.78
C TYR A 642 -11.31 38.08 -0.97
N GLN A 643 -10.46 38.35 0.01
CA GLN A 643 -9.04 38.05 -0.12
C GLN A 643 -8.50 37.39 1.14
N THR A 644 -7.54 36.51 0.98
CA THR A 644 -6.83 35.87 2.08
C THR A 644 -5.38 35.61 1.66
N GLN A 645 -4.52 35.45 2.67
CA GLN A 645 -3.16 35.00 2.50
C GLN A 645 -2.97 33.68 3.24
N MET A 646 -2.46 32.67 2.54
CA MET A 646 -2.24 31.34 3.06
C MET A 646 -0.74 31.03 3.04
N CYS A 647 -0.18 30.74 4.22
CA CYS A 647 1.21 30.29 4.33
C CYS A 647 1.24 28.75 4.39
N THR A 648 1.76 28.12 3.36
CA THR A 648 1.97 26.66 3.36
C THR A 648 3.30 26.31 4.01
N HIS A 649 3.42 25.05 4.44
CA HIS A 649 4.60 24.60 5.18
C HIS A 649 5.84 24.49 4.30
N SER A 650 6.98 24.96 4.82
CA SER A 650 8.30 24.88 4.15
C SER A 650 9.26 23.89 4.80
N ASP A 651 8.92 23.39 6.00
CA ASP A 651 9.70 22.32 6.64
C ASP A 651 9.47 20.98 5.94
N ALA A 652 10.51 20.15 5.87
CA ALA A 652 10.47 18.90 5.11
C ALA A 652 9.42 17.92 5.61
N ALA A 653 9.13 17.90 6.91
CA ALA A 653 8.15 17.02 7.51
C ALA A 653 6.70 17.31 7.06
N ARG A 654 6.40 18.59 6.79
CA ARG A 654 5.05 19.08 6.47
C ARG A 654 4.92 19.66 5.05
N LEU A 655 5.97 19.58 4.26
CA LEU A 655 6.00 20.10 2.89
C LEU A 655 4.94 19.37 2.02
N GLY A 656 3.96 20.13 1.52
CA GLY A 656 2.82 19.57 0.76
C GLY A 656 1.58 19.27 1.60
N GLU A 657 1.64 19.40 2.93
CA GLU A 657 0.46 19.34 3.80
C GLU A 657 -0.51 20.49 3.49
N SER A 658 -1.81 20.19 3.57
CA SER A 658 -2.86 21.17 3.33
C SER A 658 -3.01 22.16 4.49
N VAL A 659 -3.15 23.44 4.19
CA VAL A 659 -3.53 24.47 5.15
C VAL A 659 -4.97 24.92 4.89
N HIS A 660 -5.69 25.32 5.93
CA HIS A 660 -7.11 25.61 5.86
C HIS A 660 -7.46 26.98 6.37
N CYS A 661 -8.43 27.63 5.73
CA CYS A 661 -9.04 28.86 6.26
C CYS A 661 -10.50 28.99 5.87
N HIS A 662 -11.21 29.84 6.62
CA HIS A 662 -12.56 30.26 6.29
C HIS A 662 -12.57 31.76 5.99
N ILE A 663 -13.12 32.16 4.84
CA ILE A 663 -13.32 33.56 4.46
C ILE A 663 -14.80 33.89 4.67
N THR A 664 -15.10 34.82 5.58
CA THR A 664 -16.47 35.23 5.86
C THR A 664 -16.98 36.23 4.82
N LYS A 665 -18.16 35.96 4.24
CA LYS A 665 -18.91 36.95 3.46
C LYS A 665 -19.50 37.98 4.42
N SER A 666 -18.83 39.14 4.63
CA SER A 666 -19.36 40.19 5.51
C SER A 666 -20.74 40.64 5.02
N VAL A 667 -21.75 40.44 5.86
CA VAL A 667 -23.07 41.04 5.67
C VAL A 667 -22.90 42.51 5.96
N ARG A 668 -22.76 43.36 4.95
CA ARG A 668 -23.00 44.79 5.18
C ARG A 668 -24.50 44.92 5.53
N SER A 669 -24.80 45.19 6.79
CA SER A 669 -26.11 45.71 7.16
C SER A 669 -26.37 46.94 6.29
N ARG A 670 -27.39 46.87 5.45
CA ARG A 670 -27.93 48.10 4.83
C ARG A 670 -28.43 48.94 5.99
N MET A 671 -27.71 50.00 6.32
CA MET A 671 -28.28 51.17 7.03
C MET A 671 -29.16 51.94 6.08
#